data_5b9201c813595166824835542bef5aa3
#
_entry.id   5b9201c813595166824835542bef5aa3
#
_cell.length_a   1.000
_cell.length_b   1.000
_cell.length_c   1.000
_cell.angle_alpha   90.00
_cell.angle_beta   90.00
_cell.angle_gamma   90.00
#
_symmetry.space_group_name_H-M   'P 1'
#
loop_
_entity.id
_entity.type
_entity.pdbx_description
1 polymer ?
#
loop_
_entity_poly.entity_id
_entity_poly.type
_entity_poly.pdbx_seq_one_letter_code
_entity_poly.pdbx_strand_id
1 'polypeptide(L)'
;MLLCGASVPAARAEAIEIVHDARPLAVIVLKPGAHAMEREAADDLRWAVREATGVTLDVVPEAPAAGERTPISIRPQAGLPSDTPYDGGEVRAGGGGVEVVGATPAGVANAVATILLEDFGVRTYYPEPQFTIVPKSKSLRIRTRTVAPQFAYRLWSGLVGRDAASYMRRNRLTDSRVPIRHFGFGHNLASIISVARHGKDHPEYFALRNGVRQIRGSDSGDTPQPCFTNPDVVRLSIEAARRYFDENPEQDTFSLCVNDNSRYCQCDTCAALDQPYRNLPVGRQYSESYFDYVAKVAEALAQSHPGRYLGVFAYWNVEQPPRNRARLPDNVLVALTLDILQHYDPAYRDKDRALIRGWNSYTKNLHTYVYYGLGWYTPRMSPRLAAEDLRFSARNGVRAIYCEVYPFWAWCGPMHYVAARLQWDANADVDRILDEFHRDCFGDVAAPMRAFHEACERYWTRPRRGKWFEGLDRLPPEEAMADTAIIRAARGHLEKALAETKDPLVRSRIAWLKKGFDFTTAVAGAFDARKIAADSPDSLERLLLTAGAVDTAYERLLTEPAYVHSYYERGARFDGKCWGWFKGPLRNAAEARWTELHRTLPAAEADAKWKTVAGESGLTRWLERRKWEFNLSEHP
;
A
#
# COMPACT_ATOMS: atom_id res chain seq x y z
N MET A 1 -49.08 0.86 -13.05
CA MET A 1 -48.92 -0.37 -13.86
C MET A 1 -47.64 -1.04 -13.34
N LEU A 2 -47.83 -2.01 -12.44
CA LEU A 2 -46.72 -2.77 -11.82
C LEU A 2 -46.28 -3.86 -12.81
N LEU A 3 -45.06 -3.75 -13.32
CA LEU A 3 -44.43 -4.82 -14.07
C LEU A 3 -43.79 -5.80 -13.05
N CYS A 4 -44.44 -6.93 -12.83
CA CYS A 4 -43.87 -8.10 -12.21
C CYS A 4 -42.72 -8.60 -13.09
N GLY A 5 -41.48 -8.33 -12.69
CA GLY A 5 -40.30 -8.98 -13.26
C GLY A 5 -40.26 -10.42 -12.83
N ALA A 6 -40.57 -11.35 -13.74
CA ALA A 6 -40.33 -12.77 -13.55
C ALA A 6 -38.84 -13.00 -13.38
N SER A 7 -38.41 -13.48 -12.21
CA SER A 7 -37.07 -13.98 -11.98
C SER A 7 -36.83 -15.21 -12.87
N VAL A 8 -36.04 -15.04 -13.91
CA VAL A 8 -35.49 -16.16 -14.67
C VAL A 8 -34.65 -17.00 -13.71
N PRO A 9 -34.90 -18.27 -13.52
CA PRO A 9 -34.06 -19.11 -12.68
C PRO A 9 -32.65 -19.12 -13.28
N ALA A 10 -31.64 -18.70 -12.49
CA ALA A 10 -30.24 -18.81 -12.90
C ALA A 10 -29.97 -20.26 -13.32
N ALA A 11 -29.70 -20.47 -14.60
CA ALA A 11 -29.24 -21.76 -15.10
C ALA A 11 -28.09 -22.21 -14.21
N ARG A 12 -28.14 -23.41 -13.64
CA ARG A 12 -27.05 -23.98 -12.85
C ARG A 12 -25.80 -23.93 -13.73
N ALA A 13 -24.82 -23.11 -13.37
CA ALA A 13 -23.58 -23.04 -14.12
C ALA A 13 -23.01 -24.45 -14.25
N GLU A 14 -22.67 -24.84 -15.47
CA GLU A 14 -22.04 -26.16 -15.73
C GLU A 14 -20.80 -26.31 -14.85
N ALA A 15 -20.67 -27.43 -14.18
CA ALA A 15 -19.59 -27.76 -13.28
C ALA A 15 -19.01 -29.13 -13.63
N ILE A 16 -17.69 -29.19 -13.73
CA ILE A 16 -16.97 -30.46 -13.97
C ILE A 16 -16.27 -30.89 -12.69
N GLU A 17 -16.44 -32.15 -12.32
CA GLU A 17 -15.74 -32.77 -11.21
C GLU A 17 -14.34 -33.21 -11.68
N ILE A 18 -13.33 -32.75 -10.96
CA ILE A 18 -11.90 -33.00 -11.29
C ILE A 18 -11.22 -33.97 -10.33
N VAL A 19 -11.80 -34.11 -9.11
CA VAL A 19 -11.44 -35.15 -8.12
C VAL A 19 -12.73 -35.69 -7.53
N HIS A 20 -12.85 -37.01 -7.42
CA HIS A 20 -13.97 -37.69 -6.77
C HIS A 20 -13.45 -38.74 -5.78
N ASP A 21 -13.92 -38.69 -4.54
CA ASP A 21 -13.49 -39.58 -3.45
C ASP A 21 -11.96 -39.81 -3.40
N ALA A 22 -11.20 -38.72 -3.44
CA ALA A 22 -9.75 -38.69 -3.47
C ALA A 22 -9.15 -39.49 -4.67
N ARG A 23 -9.86 -39.57 -5.81
CA ARG A 23 -9.34 -40.12 -7.07
C ARG A 23 -9.22 -39.00 -8.10
N PRO A 24 -8.08 -38.85 -8.81
CA PRO A 24 -7.94 -37.86 -9.85
C PRO A 24 -8.76 -38.22 -11.09
N LEU A 25 -9.66 -37.34 -11.49
CA LEU A 25 -10.44 -37.48 -12.73
C LEU A 25 -9.89 -36.60 -13.86
N ALA A 26 -8.97 -35.67 -13.54
CA ALA A 26 -8.47 -34.67 -14.48
C ALA A 26 -6.94 -34.65 -14.58
N VAL A 27 -6.44 -34.02 -15.64
CA VAL A 27 -5.05 -33.65 -15.85
C VAL A 27 -4.97 -32.17 -16.22
N ILE A 28 -3.88 -31.51 -15.84
CA ILE A 28 -3.60 -30.14 -16.25
C ILE A 28 -2.87 -30.16 -17.58
N VAL A 29 -3.42 -29.49 -18.59
CA VAL A 29 -2.79 -29.37 -19.91
C VAL A 29 -2.09 -28.02 -20.01
N LEU A 30 -0.77 -28.04 -20.13
CA LEU A 30 0.06 -26.86 -20.24
C LEU A 30 1.08 -27.05 -21.37
N LYS A 31 1.03 -26.20 -22.38
CA LYS A 31 1.91 -26.32 -23.55
C LYS A 31 3.38 -26.08 -23.19
N PRO A 32 4.33 -26.74 -23.87
CA PRO A 32 5.73 -26.38 -23.82
C PRO A 32 5.92 -24.89 -24.21
N GLY A 33 6.78 -24.17 -23.47
CA GLY A 33 7.01 -22.75 -23.71
C GLY A 33 5.95 -21.79 -23.13
N ALA A 34 4.97 -22.29 -22.34
CA ALA A 34 4.04 -21.45 -21.61
C ALA A 34 4.75 -20.35 -20.80
N HIS A 35 4.13 -19.19 -20.66
CA HIS A 35 4.68 -18.07 -19.89
C HIS A 35 4.87 -18.44 -18.40
N ALA A 36 5.79 -17.82 -17.71
CA ALA A 36 6.06 -18.10 -16.28
C ALA A 36 4.80 -18.04 -15.41
N MET A 37 3.95 -17.05 -15.62
CA MET A 37 2.69 -16.89 -14.87
C MET A 37 1.69 -18.02 -15.13
N GLU A 38 1.66 -18.60 -16.32
CA GLU A 38 0.81 -19.76 -16.63
C GLU A 38 1.33 -21.01 -15.92
N ARG A 39 2.67 -21.19 -15.88
CA ARG A 39 3.28 -22.30 -15.12
C ARG A 39 2.98 -22.17 -13.62
N GLU A 40 3.17 -20.98 -13.05
CA GLU A 40 2.86 -20.71 -11.64
C GLU A 40 1.37 -20.90 -11.33
N ALA A 41 0.47 -20.54 -12.25
CA ALA A 41 -0.96 -20.78 -12.11
C ALA A 41 -1.30 -22.29 -12.12
N ALA A 42 -0.68 -23.06 -13.02
CA ALA A 42 -0.81 -24.51 -13.05
C ALA A 42 -0.27 -25.17 -11.77
N ASP A 43 0.86 -24.68 -11.25
CA ASP A 43 1.44 -25.13 -10.00
C ASP A 43 0.55 -24.80 -8.80
N ASP A 44 -0.03 -23.59 -8.75
CA ASP A 44 -1.00 -23.19 -7.71
C ASP A 44 -2.25 -24.06 -7.74
N LEU A 45 -2.78 -24.38 -8.93
CA LEU A 45 -3.92 -25.32 -9.08
C LEU A 45 -3.57 -26.71 -8.57
N ARG A 46 -2.44 -27.25 -9.03
CA ARG A 46 -1.93 -28.57 -8.62
C ARG A 46 -1.68 -28.64 -7.12
N TRP A 47 -1.05 -27.60 -6.55
CA TRP A 47 -0.82 -27.48 -5.12
C TRP A 47 -2.13 -27.46 -4.34
N ALA A 48 -3.11 -26.66 -4.75
CA ALA A 48 -4.40 -26.54 -4.05
C ALA A 48 -5.18 -27.87 -4.05
N VAL A 49 -5.20 -28.59 -5.18
CA VAL A 49 -5.81 -29.91 -5.27
C VAL A 49 -5.13 -30.88 -4.32
N ARG A 50 -3.79 -30.93 -4.31
CA ARG A 50 -3.03 -31.80 -3.40
C ARG A 50 -3.30 -31.46 -1.93
N GLU A 51 -3.27 -30.19 -1.56
CA GLU A 51 -3.54 -29.77 -0.17
C GLU A 51 -4.99 -30.08 0.25
N ALA A 52 -5.96 -29.89 -0.65
CA ALA A 52 -7.36 -30.13 -0.32
C ALA A 52 -7.68 -31.63 -0.19
N THR A 53 -7.17 -32.46 -1.12
CA THR A 53 -7.64 -33.85 -1.31
C THR A 53 -6.60 -34.93 -1.04
N GLY A 54 -5.33 -34.56 -0.94
CA GLY A 54 -4.19 -35.51 -0.91
C GLY A 54 -3.78 -36.05 -2.30
N VAL A 55 -4.53 -35.70 -3.36
CA VAL A 55 -4.31 -36.17 -4.74
C VAL A 55 -3.47 -35.15 -5.51
N THR A 56 -2.55 -35.62 -6.34
CA THR A 56 -1.78 -34.77 -7.25
C THR A 56 -2.26 -34.96 -8.67
N LEU A 57 -2.62 -33.88 -9.37
CA LEU A 57 -2.91 -33.90 -10.79
C LEU A 57 -1.62 -33.92 -11.62
N ASP A 58 -1.59 -34.71 -12.69
CA ASP A 58 -0.48 -34.67 -13.64
C ASP A 58 -0.54 -33.40 -14.50
N VAL A 59 0.64 -32.90 -14.91
CA VAL A 59 0.75 -31.84 -15.90
C VAL A 59 1.30 -32.46 -17.19
N VAL A 60 0.55 -32.31 -18.26
CA VAL A 60 0.86 -32.92 -19.56
C VAL A 60 0.91 -31.83 -20.66
N PRO A 61 1.71 -32.02 -21.73
CA PRO A 61 1.81 -31.04 -22.82
C PRO A 61 0.58 -31.01 -23.74
N GLU A 62 -0.14 -32.13 -23.84
CA GLU A 62 -1.26 -32.34 -24.73
C GLU A 62 -2.45 -32.98 -24.00
N ALA A 63 -3.65 -32.72 -24.49
CA ALA A 63 -4.85 -33.31 -23.92
C ALA A 63 -4.87 -34.83 -24.15
N PRO A 64 -5.26 -35.62 -23.13
CA PRO A 64 -5.45 -37.06 -23.29
C PRO A 64 -6.56 -37.38 -24.30
N ALA A 65 -6.61 -38.64 -24.76
CA ALA A 65 -7.70 -39.11 -25.63
C ALA A 65 -9.06 -38.95 -24.94
N ALA A 66 -10.10 -38.75 -25.76
CA ALA A 66 -11.46 -38.58 -25.25
C ALA A 66 -11.89 -39.78 -24.40
N GLY A 67 -12.37 -39.55 -23.19
CA GLY A 67 -12.82 -40.55 -22.23
C GLY A 67 -11.76 -41.08 -21.25
N GLU A 68 -10.49 -40.70 -21.37
CA GLU A 68 -9.46 -41.12 -20.42
C GLU A 68 -9.49 -40.31 -19.13
N ARG A 69 -9.15 -39.01 -19.20
CA ARG A 69 -9.21 -38.06 -18.09
C ARG A 69 -9.65 -36.68 -18.58
N THR A 70 -10.31 -35.94 -17.74
CA THR A 70 -10.78 -34.57 -18.03
C THR A 70 -9.61 -33.61 -18.21
N PRO A 71 -9.39 -33.03 -19.39
CA PRO A 71 -8.34 -32.00 -19.55
C PRO A 71 -8.74 -30.67 -18.87
N ILE A 72 -7.81 -30.07 -18.13
CA ILE A 72 -7.90 -28.71 -17.66
C ILE A 72 -6.85 -27.90 -18.45
N SER A 73 -7.29 -27.29 -19.54
CA SER A 73 -6.42 -26.55 -20.46
C SER A 73 -6.18 -25.12 -19.95
N ILE A 74 -4.92 -24.77 -19.68
CA ILE A 74 -4.51 -23.45 -19.17
C ILE A 74 -3.74 -22.72 -20.27
N ARG A 75 -4.27 -21.59 -20.75
CA ARG A 75 -3.68 -20.86 -21.88
C ARG A 75 -4.22 -19.44 -22.04
N PRO A 76 -3.43 -18.47 -22.59
CA PRO A 76 -3.99 -17.24 -23.12
C PRO A 76 -4.83 -17.53 -24.36
N GLN A 77 -5.83 -16.72 -24.64
CA GLN A 77 -6.66 -16.83 -25.82
C GLN A 77 -6.87 -15.46 -26.44
N ALA A 78 -6.48 -15.30 -27.71
CA ALA A 78 -6.87 -14.19 -28.53
C ALA A 78 -8.38 -14.25 -28.87
N GLY A 79 -9.02 -13.09 -29.04
CA GLY A 79 -10.43 -13.04 -29.45
C GLY A 79 -11.44 -13.32 -28.34
N LEU A 80 -11.07 -13.14 -27.07
CA LEU A 80 -12.04 -12.96 -25.99
C LEU A 80 -12.92 -11.73 -26.28
N PRO A 81 -14.14 -11.61 -25.71
CA PRO A 81 -15.00 -10.45 -25.88
C PRO A 81 -14.20 -9.13 -25.76
N SER A 82 -14.51 -8.15 -26.60
CA SER A 82 -13.76 -6.89 -26.68
C SER A 82 -13.78 -6.08 -25.37
N ASP A 83 -14.72 -6.35 -24.49
CA ASP A 83 -14.88 -5.78 -23.17
C ASP A 83 -14.15 -6.56 -22.05
N THR A 84 -13.51 -7.70 -22.40
CA THR A 84 -12.70 -8.45 -21.44
C THR A 84 -11.52 -7.61 -20.97
N PRO A 85 -11.39 -7.33 -19.66
CA PRO A 85 -10.26 -6.59 -19.13
C PRO A 85 -8.91 -7.25 -19.48
N TYR A 86 -7.86 -6.47 -19.56
CA TYR A 86 -6.50 -6.93 -19.90
C TYR A 86 -6.04 -8.12 -19.03
N ASP A 87 -6.37 -8.14 -17.75
CA ASP A 87 -6.08 -9.22 -16.81
C ASP A 87 -7.35 -10.03 -16.40
N GLY A 88 -8.37 -9.94 -17.22
CA GLY A 88 -9.57 -10.77 -17.16
C GLY A 88 -9.47 -12.04 -17.99
N GLY A 89 -10.52 -12.87 -17.94
CA GLY A 89 -10.59 -14.12 -18.66
C GLY A 89 -11.89 -14.88 -18.42
N GLU A 90 -11.87 -16.17 -18.66
CA GLU A 90 -13.00 -17.07 -18.50
C GLU A 90 -12.56 -18.44 -17.98
N VAL A 91 -13.43 -19.07 -17.23
CA VAL A 91 -13.38 -20.51 -16.92
C VAL A 91 -14.60 -21.14 -17.58
N ARG A 92 -14.37 -22.05 -18.49
CA ARG A 92 -15.41 -22.79 -19.23
C ARG A 92 -15.35 -24.26 -18.84
N ALA A 93 -16.34 -24.72 -18.13
CA ALA A 93 -16.49 -26.13 -17.75
C ALA A 93 -17.64 -26.75 -18.59
N GLY A 94 -17.35 -27.73 -19.40
CA GLY A 94 -18.31 -28.35 -20.29
C GLY A 94 -17.63 -29.11 -21.44
N GLY A 95 -18.39 -29.81 -22.28
CA GLY A 95 -17.86 -30.49 -23.47
C GLY A 95 -16.76 -31.54 -23.20
N GLY A 96 -16.69 -32.06 -21.96
CA GLY A 96 -15.70 -33.06 -21.57
C GLY A 96 -14.39 -32.50 -21.03
N GLY A 97 -14.29 -31.15 -20.80
CA GLY A 97 -13.08 -30.52 -20.25
C GLY A 97 -13.32 -29.20 -19.55
N VAL A 98 -12.25 -28.64 -19.03
CA VAL A 98 -12.21 -27.32 -18.46
C VAL A 98 -11.21 -26.49 -19.26
N GLU A 99 -11.64 -25.34 -19.78
CA GLU A 99 -10.77 -24.34 -20.37
C GLU A 99 -10.59 -23.17 -19.37
N VAL A 100 -9.36 -22.86 -19.00
CA VAL A 100 -8.97 -21.70 -18.20
C VAL A 100 -8.24 -20.75 -19.13
N VAL A 101 -8.93 -19.70 -19.57
CA VAL A 101 -8.42 -18.78 -20.59
C VAL A 101 -8.35 -17.35 -20.05
N GLY A 102 -7.35 -16.61 -20.48
CA GLY A 102 -7.16 -15.21 -20.14
C GLY A 102 -6.81 -14.37 -21.35
N ALA A 103 -7.13 -13.08 -21.32
CA ALA A 103 -6.71 -12.13 -22.36
C ALA A 103 -5.17 -12.02 -22.42
N THR A 104 -4.51 -12.30 -21.30
CA THR A 104 -3.05 -12.31 -21.13
C THR A 104 -2.65 -13.42 -20.15
N PRO A 105 -1.36 -13.73 -19.99
CA PRO A 105 -0.89 -14.63 -18.93
C PRO A 105 -1.35 -14.21 -17.51
N ALA A 106 -1.48 -12.90 -17.24
CA ALA A 106 -2.05 -12.40 -15.99
C ALA A 106 -3.53 -12.75 -15.84
N GLY A 107 -4.32 -12.64 -16.92
CA GLY A 107 -5.72 -13.07 -16.94
C GLY A 107 -5.89 -14.56 -16.66
N VAL A 108 -5.00 -15.39 -17.20
CA VAL A 108 -4.95 -16.84 -16.92
C VAL A 108 -4.69 -17.10 -15.43
N ALA A 109 -3.70 -16.43 -14.85
CA ALA A 109 -3.38 -16.57 -13.42
C ALA A 109 -4.56 -16.13 -12.53
N ASN A 110 -5.25 -15.05 -12.88
CA ASN A 110 -6.43 -14.58 -12.17
C ASN A 110 -7.62 -15.56 -12.30
N ALA A 111 -7.76 -16.22 -13.44
CA ALA A 111 -8.80 -17.24 -13.63
C ALA A 111 -8.54 -18.45 -12.72
N VAL A 112 -7.30 -18.95 -12.65
CA VAL A 112 -6.94 -20.01 -11.69
C VAL A 112 -7.14 -19.54 -10.25
N ALA A 113 -6.67 -18.34 -9.86
CA ALA A 113 -6.87 -17.81 -8.52
C ALA A 113 -8.36 -17.68 -8.15
N THR A 114 -9.23 -17.43 -9.14
CA THR A 114 -10.67 -17.40 -8.94
C THR A 114 -11.24 -18.81 -8.68
N ILE A 115 -10.77 -19.86 -9.40
CA ILE A 115 -11.09 -21.25 -9.09
C ILE A 115 -10.69 -21.61 -7.66
N LEU A 116 -9.45 -21.29 -7.28
CA LEU A 116 -8.94 -21.57 -5.93
C LEU A 116 -9.81 -20.92 -4.85
N LEU A 117 -10.16 -19.67 -5.04
CA LEU A 117 -10.94 -18.90 -4.07
C LEU A 117 -12.40 -19.35 -4.00
N GLU A 118 -13.07 -19.52 -5.16
CA GLU A 118 -14.53 -19.65 -5.23
C GLU A 118 -15.00 -21.08 -5.31
N ASP A 119 -14.20 -21.99 -5.90
CA ASP A 119 -14.55 -23.41 -6.01
C ASP A 119 -13.93 -24.25 -4.91
N PHE A 120 -12.66 -24.00 -4.56
CA PHE A 120 -11.93 -24.79 -3.56
C PHE A 120 -11.92 -24.16 -2.18
N GLY A 121 -12.32 -22.90 -2.05
CA GLY A 121 -12.34 -22.19 -0.78
C GLY A 121 -10.97 -21.77 -0.26
N VAL A 122 -9.94 -21.76 -1.11
CA VAL A 122 -8.58 -21.33 -0.71
C VAL A 122 -8.57 -19.85 -0.33
N ARG A 123 -7.97 -19.53 0.79
CA ARG A 123 -7.81 -18.16 1.30
C ARG A 123 -6.37 -17.92 1.71
N THR A 124 -5.77 -16.85 1.21
CA THR A 124 -4.43 -16.40 1.62
C THR A 124 -4.57 -15.03 2.30
N TYR A 125 -4.63 -15.03 3.63
CA TYR A 125 -4.98 -13.84 4.41
C TYR A 125 -3.80 -12.91 4.68
N TYR A 126 -2.58 -13.46 4.78
CA TYR A 126 -1.33 -12.74 4.97
C TYR A 126 -0.26 -13.28 4.01
N PRO A 127 0.80 -12.52 3.72
CA PRO A 127 1.90 -12.98 2.88
C PRO A 127 2.86 -13.93 3.64
N GLU A 128 2.28 -14.85 4.42
CA GLU A 128 2.97 -15.85 5.23
C GLU A 128 2.27 -17.22 5.08
N PRO A 129 3.01 -18.32 4.84
CA PRO A 129 2.43 -19.62 4.52
C PRO A 129 1.39 -20.11 5.54
N GLN A 130 1.65 -19.86 6.83
CA GLN A 130 0.76 -20.28 7.92
C GLN A 130 -0.64 -19.63 7.89
N PHE A 131 -0.84 -18.56 7.13
CA PHE A 131 -2.12 -17.87 6.96
C PHE A 131 -2.82 -18.21 5.65
N THR A 132 -2.35 -19.22 4.94
CA THR A 132 -3.07 -19.79 3.80
C THR A 132 -3.93 -20.96 4.28
N ILE A 133 -5.22 -20.87 4.01
CA ILE A 133 -6.22 -21.88 4.37
C ILE A 133 -6.63 -22.64 3.12
N VAL A 134 -6.54 -23.95 3.18
CA VAL A 134 -7.04 -24.86 2.14
C VAL A 134 -8.02 -25.82 2.81
N PRO A 135 -9.34 -25.67 2.57
CA PRO A 135 -10.33 -26.59 3.10
C PRO A 135 -10.09 -28.02 2.62
N LYS A 136 -10.16 -28.98 3.51
CA LYS A 136 -10.07 -30.41 3.14
C LYS A 136 -11.36 -30.86 2.50
N SER A 137 -11.25 -31.61 1.41
CA SER A 137 -12.36 -32.15 0.65
C SER A 137 -11.96 -33.49 0.02
N LYS A 138 -12.94 -34.39 -0.19
CA LYS A 138 -12.73 -35.63 -0.96
C LYS A 138 -12.99 -35.43 -2.46
N SER A 139 -13.78 -34.40 -2.81
CA SER A 139 -14.16 -34.11 -4.18
C SER A 139 -14.04 -32.62 -4.48
N LEU A 140 -13.59 -32.27 -5.68
CA LEU A 140 -13.47 -30.92 -6.18
C LEU A 140 -14.12 -30.75 -7.53
N ARG A 141 -14.78 -29.60 -7.72
CA ARG A 141 -15.47 -29.24 -8.97
C ARG A 141 -15.05 -27.84 -9.41
N ILE A 142 -15.00 -27.65 -10.73
CA ILE A 142 -14.75 -26.33 -11.35
C ILE A 142 -16.00 -25.90 -12.11
N ARG A 143 -16.41 -24.63 -11.90
CA ARG A 143 -17.63 -24.06 -12.50
C ARG A 143 -17.30 -23.06 -13.59
N THR A 144 -18.16 -22.99 -14.61
CA THR A 144 -18.10 -21.95 -15.64
C THR A 144 -18.34 -20.55 -15.05
N ARG A 145 -17.51 -19.58 -15.48
CA ARG A 145 -17.66 -18.17 -15.09
C ARG A 145 -16.82 -17.22 -15.94
N THR A 146 -17.26 -15.96 -16.00
CA THR A 146 -16.43 -14.86 -16.45
C THR A 146 -15.54 -14.38 -15.30
N VAL A 147 -14.33 -14.01 -15.61
CA VAL A 147 -13.30 -13.53 -14.66
C VAL A 147 -12.95 -12.10 -15.05
N ALA A 148 -13.46 -11.15 -14.31
CA ALA A 148 -13.27 -9.72 -14.59
C ALA A 148 -13.08 -8.92 -13.31
N PRO A 149 -11.99 -8.16 -13.18
CA PRO A 149 -11.77 -7.28 -12.05
C PRO A 149 -12.62 -6.01 -12.14
N GLN A 150 -13.00 -5.47 -10.98
CA GLN A 150 -13.64 -4.16 -10.90
C GLN A 150 -12.70 -3.03 -11.35
N PHE A 151 -11.44 -3.08 -10.93
CA PHE A 151 -10.42 -2.10 -11.28
C PHE A 151 -9.41 -2.72 -12.24
N ALA A 152 -9.06 -1.98 -13.32
CA ALA A 152 -8.23 -2.46 -14.43
C ALA A 152 -6.84 -2.92 -13.98
N TYR A 153 -6.23 -2.23 -13.00
CA TYR A 153 -5.10 -2.75 -12.25
C TYR A 153 -5.28 -2.51 -10.74
N ARG A 154 -4.62 -3.35 -9.94
CA ARG A 154 -4.68 -3.44 -8.48
C ARG A 154 -3.24 -3.64 -8.00
N LEU A 155 -2.41 -2.60 -8.24
CA LEU A 155 -0.98 -2.68 -8.02
C LEU A 155 -0.64 -2.22 -6.60
N TRP A 156 0.14 -3.06 -5.91
CA TRP A 156 0.57 -2.81 -4.55
C TRP A 156 2.09 -2.71 -4.46
N SER A 157 2.59 -1.59 -3.92
CA SER A 157 4.00 -1.45 -3.54
C SER A 157 4.19 -1.73 -2.06
N GLY A 158 5.36 -2.28 -1.71
CA GLY A 158 5.71 -2.59 -0.33
C GLY A 158 5.12 -3.90 0.21
N LEU A 159 4.57 -4.75 -0.66
CA LEU A 159 4.17 -6.10 -0.30
C LEU A 159 5.41 -6.96 -0.05
N VAL A 160 5.57 -7.42 1.17
CA VAL A 160 6.69 -8.26 1.64
C VAL A 160 6.18 -9.38 2.52
N GLY A 161 6.96 -10.47 2.65
CA GLY A 161 6.63 -11.65 3.43
C GLY A 161 7.22 -12.89 2.79
N ARG A 162 7.24 -14.01 3.52
CA ARG A 162 7.80 -15.29 3.03
C ARG A 162 7.02 -15.85 1.83
N ASP A 163 5.75 -15.50 1.72
CA ASP A 163 4.86 -15.96 0.64
C ASP A 163 4.19 -14.79 -0.12
N ALA A 164 4.91 -13.66 -0.25
CA ALA A 164 4.40 -12.45 -0.88
C ALA A 164 3.97 -12.67 -2.34
N ALA A 165 4.71 -13.47 -3.11
CA ALA A 165 4.37 -13.78 -4.50
C ALA A 165 3.06 -14.58 -4.61
N SER A 166 2.89 -15.62 -3.77
CA SER A 166 1.64 -16.39 -3.74
C SER A 166 0.47 -15.57 -3.20
N TYR A 167 0.71 -14.71 -2.20
CA TYR A 167 -0.31 -13.77 -1.71
C TYR A 167 -0.81 -12.88 -2.84
N MET A 168 0.10 -12.29 -3.63
CA MET A 168 -0.22 -11.43 -4.76
C MET A 168 -1.07 -12.17 -5.80
N ARG A 169 -0.61 -13.34 -6.27
CA ARG A 169 -1.32 -14.13 -7.28
C ARG A 169 -2.70 -14.60 -6.79
N ARG A 170 -2.76 -15.23 -5.61
CA ARG A 170 -3.99 -15.81 -5.06
C ARG A 170 -5.03 -14.76 -4.66
N ASN A 171 -4.61 -13.53 -4.36
CA ASN A 171 -5.51 -12.40 -4.15
C ASN A 171 -5.77 -11.58 -5.43
N ARG A 172 -5.30 -12.04 -6.59
CA ARG A 172 -5.54 -11.45 -7.92
C ARG A 172 -5.06 -9.99 -8.00
N LEU A 173 -3.96 -9.67 -7.31
CA LEU A 173 -3.29 -8.38 -7.44
C LEU A 173 -2.52 -8.32 -8.77
N THR A 174 -2.33 -7.13 -9.30
CA THR A 174 -1.63 -6.94 -10.57
C THR A 174 -0.14 -7.24 -10.42
N ASP A 175 0.39 -8.08 -11.31
CA ASP A 175 1.79 -8.45 -11.36
C ASP A 175 2.55 -7.56 -12.36
N SER A 176 3.61 -6.91 -11.91
CA SER A 176 4.44 -6.02 -12.73
C SER A 176 5.42 -6.74 -13.66
N ARG A 177 5.49 -8.07 -13.64
CA ARG A 177 6.31 -8.88 -14.56
C ARG A 177 5.78 -8.90 -16.00
N VAL A 178 4.56 -8.45 -16.22
CA VAL A 178 4.00 -8.16 -17.54
C VAL A 178 3.75 -6.67 -17.67
N PRO A 179 3.82 -6.10 -18.89
CA PRO A 179 3.46 -4.71 -19.10
C PRO A 179 2.05 -4.42 -18.56
N ILE A 180 1.93 -3.43 -17.69
CA ILE A 180 0.65 -3.01 -17.14
C ILE A 180 0.15 -1.87 -18.02
N ARG A 181 -0.95 -2.09 -18.72
CA ARG A 181 -1.56 -1.03 -19.54
C ARG A 181 -2.08 0.11 -18.70
N HIS A 182 -1.92 1.31 -19.23
CA HIS A 182 -2.35 2.55 -18.57
C HIS A 182 -1.71 2.74 -17.20
N PHE A 183 -0.45 2.31 -17.05
CA PHE A 183 0.34 2.52 -15.84
C PHE A 183 1.72 3.08 -16.19
N GLY A 184 2.03 4.26 -15.69
CA GLY A 184 3.32 4.93 -15.84
C GLY A 184 3.34 6.13 -14.90
N PHE A 185 3.34 5.87 -13.58
CA PHE A 185 3.32 6.89 -12.56
C PHE A 185 4.59 6.80 -11.70
N GLY A 186 5.30 7.89 -11.63
CA GLY A 186 6.51 8.03 -10.82
C GLY A 186 7.09 9.43 -11.01
N HIS A 187 7.69 10.01 -9.98
CA HIS A 187 8.34 11.32 -10.06
C HIS A 187 9.44 11.29 -11.13
N ASN A 188 9.20 11.89 -12.30
CA ASN A 188 10.06 11.76 -13.48
C ASN A 188 10.55 13.09 -14.08
N LEU A 189 9.97 14.23 -13.69
CA LEU A 189 10.38 15.52 -14.27
C LEU A 189 11.87 15.85 -14.04
N ALA A 190 12.46 15.38 -12.95
CA ALA A 190 13.88 15.54 -12.67
C ALA A 190 14.78 14.84 -13.71
N SER A 191 14.36 13.69 -14.23
CA SER A 191 15.12 12.98 -15.27
C SER A 191 14.96 13.61 -16.66
N ILE A 192 13.82 14.26 -16.92
CA ILE A 192 13.55 14.96 -18.18
C ILE A 192 14.27 16.31 -18.19
N ILE A 193 14.05 17.14 -17.16
CA ILE A 193 14.63 18.47 -16.99
C ILE A 193 15.67 18.41 -15.87
N SER A 194 16.81 17.83 -16.17
CA SER A 194 17.89 17.59 -15.22
C SER A 194 18.66 18.86 -14.88
N VAL A 195 18.84 19.13 -13.57
CA VAL A 195 19.68 20.23 -13.10
C VAL A 195 21.14 20.05 -13.53
N ALA A 196 21.63 18.81 -13.51
CA ALA A 196 23.00 18.52 -13.93
C ALA A 196 23.23 18.84 -15.41
N ARG A 197 22.25 18.59 -16.27
CA ARG A 197 22.37 18.84 -17.72
C ARG A 197 22.08 20.28 -18.13
N HIS A 198 21.14 20.95 -17.45
CA HIS A 198 20.60 22.23 -17.91
C HIS A 198 20.78 23.38 -16.92
N GLY A 199 21.03 23.11 -15.64
CA GLY A 199 20.97 24.12 -14.60
C GLY A 199 21.95 25.29 -14.78
N LYS A 200 23.13 25.05 -15.36
CA LYS A 200 24.15 26.07 -15.61
C LYS A 200 23.80 26.96 -16.81
N ASP A 201 23.41 26.34 -17.92
CA ASP A 201 23.28 27.03 -19.21
C ASP A 201 21.84 27.52 -19.46
N HIS A 202 20.85 26.90 -18.81
CA HIS A 202 19.43 27.18 -18.92
C HIS A 202 18.72 27.28 -17.58
N PRO A 203 19.10 28.23 -16.69
CA PRO A 203 18.45 28.39 -15.39
C PRO A 203 16.95 28.71 -15.50
N GLU A 204 16.49 29.29 -16.61
CA GLU A 204 15.09 29.61 -16.90
C GLU A 204 14.19 28.38 -17.04
N TYR A 205 14.76 27.18 -17.24
CA TYR A 205 13.98 25.92 -17.25
C TYR A 205 13.46 25.53 -15.87
N PHE A 206 14.05 26.06 -14.79
CA PHE A 206 13.72 25.71 -13.42
C PHE A 206 12.86 26.78 -12.75
N ALA A 207 12.16 26.37 -11.70
CA ALA A 207 11.26 27.23 -10.94
C ALA A 207 11.92 28.53 -10.48
N LEU A 208 11.30 29.67 -10.74
CA LEU A 208 11.62 30.95 -10.12
C LEU A 208 10.90 31.03 -8.76
N ARG A 209 11.65 31.24 -7.68
CA ARG A 209 11.08 31.42 -6.34
C ARG A 209 11.77 32.56 -5.62
N ASN A 210 10.99 33.50 -5.09
CA ASN A 210 11.54 34.68 -4.40
C ASN A 210 12.61 35.42 -5.23
N GLY A 211 12.38 35.55 -6.53
CA GLY A 211 13.31 36.21 -7.44
C GLY A 211 14.53 35.38 -7.89
N VAL A 212 14.69 34.14 -7.41
CA VAL A 212 15.86 33.29 -7.70
C VAL A 212 15.46 32.00 -8.40
N ARG A 213 16.13 31.68 -9.50
CA ARG A 213 15.98 30.39 -10.19
C ARG A 213 16.59 29.26 -9.35
N GLN A 214 15.81 28.20 -9.19
CA GLN A 214 16.14 27.07 -8.33
C GLN A 214 16.96 26.03 -9.11
N ILE A 215 18.27 26.18 -9.19
CA ILE A 215 19.19 25.31 -9.94
C ILE A 215 20.03 24.40 -9.04
N ARG A 216 19.63 24.22 -7.77
CA ARG A 216 20.30 23.32 -6.83
C ARG A 216 19.43 22.09 -6.56
N GLY A 217 20.02 20.91 -6.59
CA GLY A 217 19.38 19.64 -6.35
C GLY A 217 20.12 18.52 -7.08
N SER A 218 19.90 17.30 -6.65
CA SER A 218 20.27 16.11 -7.43
C SER A 218 19.13 15.78 -8.42
N ASP A 219 19.40 15.00 -9.47
CA ASP A 219 18.36 14.51 -10.41
C ASP A 219 17.44 13.46 -9.75
N SER A 220 16.99 13.75 -8.53
CA SER A 220 16.12 12.97 -7.68
C SER A 220 14.91 13.79 -7.23
N GLY A 221 14.09 13.28 -6.32
CA GLY A 221 12.93 13.98 -5.76
C GLY A 221 13.21 15.38 -5.20
N ASP A 222 14.47 15.70 -4.86
CA ASP A 222 14.88 17.03 -4.39
C ASP A 222 15.08 18.06 -5.50
N THR A 223 15.05 17.65 -6.77
CA THR A 223 15.13 18.58 -7.91
C THR A 223 13.91 19.50 -7.91
N PRO A 224 14.08 20.84 -8.07
CA PRO A 224 12.95 21.76 -8.20
C PRO A 224 12.01 21.38 -9.33
N GLN A 225 10.76 21.83 -9.25
CA GLN A 225 9.84 21.69 -10.39
C GLN A 225 10.38 22.50 -11.57
N PRO A 226 10.15 22.06 -12.82
CA PRO A 226 10.41 22.89 -13.99
C PRO A 226 9.52 24.15 -14.01
N CYS A 227 9.89 25.12 -14.82
CA CYS A 227 9.02 26.22 -15.21
C CYS A 227 8.04 25.72 -16.28
N PHE A 228 6.83 25.36 -15.90
CA PHE A 228 5.84 24.73 -16.79
C PHE A 228 5.39 25.61 -17.97
N THR A 229 5.57 26.92 -17.89
CA THR A 229 5.24 27.85 -18.97
C THR A 229 6.41 28.13 -19.93
N ASN A 230 7.60 27.59 -19.65
CA ASN A 230 8.75 27.73 -20.53
C ASN A 230 8.58 26.81 -21.76
N PRO A 231 8.64 27.37 -23.03
CA PRO A 231 8.39 26.60 -24.24
C PRO A 231 9.44 25.51 -24.49
N ASP A 232 10.68 25.70 -24.05
CA ASP A 232 11.73 24.70 -24.22
C ASP A 232 11.52 23.53 -23.24
N VAL A 233 11.01 23.78 -22.04
CA VAL A 233 10.61 22.70 -21.11
C VAL A 233 9.51 21.84 -21.71
N VAL A 234 8.52 22.44 -22.37
CA VAL A 234 7.47 21.72 -23.12
C VAL A 234 8.09 20.89 -24.23
N ARG A 235 8.96 21.50 -25.09
CA ARG A 235 9.62 20.83 -26.21
C ARG A 235 10.46 19.63 -25.73
N LEU A 236 11.32 19.82 -24.76
CA LEU A 236 12.16 18.76 -24.19
C LEU A 236 11.33 17.60 -23.64
N SER A 237 10.19 17.88 -23.05
CA SER A 237 9.28 16.84 -22.52
C SER A 237 8.58 16.06 -23.63
N ILE A 238 8.20 16.72 -24.73
CA ILE A 238 7.68 16.07 -25.94
C ILE A 238 8.75 15.15 -26.55
N GLU A 239 9.97 15.64 -26.70
CA GLU A 239 11.10 14.86 -27.24
C GLU A 239 11.43 13.65 -26.34
N ALA A 240 11.41 13.82 -25.02
CA ALA A 240 11.64 12.74 -24.09
C ALA A 240 10.55 11.65 -24.17
N ALA A 241 9.28 12.05 -24.25
CA ALA A 241 8.16 11.12 -24.37
C ALA A 241 8.21 10.34 -25.69
N ARG A 242 8.49 11.01 -26.82
CA ARG A 242 8.63 10.37 -28.15
C ARG A 242 9.76 9.35 -28.15
N ARG A 243 10.95 9.75 -27.72
CA ARG A 243 12.12 8.87 -27.62
C ARG A 243 11.84 7.65 -26.74
N TYR A 244 11.15 7.84 -25.61
CA TYR A 244 10.79 6.74 -24.74
C TYR A 244 9.94 5.69 -25.47
N PHE A 245 8.94 6.08 -26.24
CA PHE A 245 8.09 5.15 -26.98
C PHE A 245 8.78 4.54 -28.21
N ASP A 246 9.70 5.25 -28.83
CA ASP A 246 10.56 4.69 -29.91
C ASP A 246 11.48 3.58 -29.36
N GLU A 247 12.02 3.77 -28.15
CA GLU A 247 12.89 2.81 -27.46
C GLU A 247 12.13 1.68 -26.75
N ASN A 248 10.85 1.89 -26.40
CA ASN A 248 10.03 0.94 -25.63
C ASN A 248 8.64 0.74 -26.30
N PRO A 249 8.58 0.09 -27.45
CA PRO A 249 7.34 -0.02 -28.24
C PRO A 249 6.23 -0.84 -27.53
N GLU A 250 6.57 -1.68 -26.55
CA GLU A 250 5.61 -2.45 -25.75
C GLU A 250 4.92 -1.63 -24.66
N GLN A 251 5.50 -0.49 -24.27
CA GLN A 251 4.94 0.39 -23.25
C GLN A 251 3.90 1.33 -23.85
N ASP A 252 2.81 1.57 -23.16
CA ASP A 252 1.76 2.49 -23.62
C ASP A 252 1.71 3.82 -22.85
N THR A 253 2.44 3.94 -21.74
CA THR A 253 2.37 5.11 -20.85
C THR A 253 3.76 5.61 -20.47
N PHE A 254 3.97 6.92 -20.58
CA PHE A 254 5.16 7.62 -20.12
C PHE A 254 4.82 8.51 -18.91
N SER A 255 5.66 8.47 -17.86
CA SER A 255 5.44 9.31 -16.68
C SER A 255 5.86 10.75 -16.91
N LEU A 256 4.93 11.68 -16.66
CA LEU A 256 5.17 13.12 -16.62
C LEU A 256 4.81 13.69 -15.23
N CYS A 257 4.95 12.88 -14.19
CA CYS A 257 4.59 13.23 -12.82
C CYS A 257 5.55 14.28 -12.22
N VAL A 258 4.98 15.21 -11.47
CA VAL A 258 5.73 16.25 -10.72
C VAL A 258 6.78 15.63 -9.78
N ASN A 259 7.84 16.36 -9.47
CA ASN A 259 8.83 15.99 -8.47
C ASN A 259 8.23 16.04 -7.06
N ASP A 260 8.78 15.26 -6.12
CA ASP A 260 8.26 15.12 -4.76
C ASP A 260 8.66 16.28 -3.85
N ASN A 261 8.25 17.49 -4.22
CA ASN A 261 8.49 18.69 -3.42
C ASN A 261 7.53 19.83 -3.80
N SER A 262 7.53 20.90 -2.99
CA SER A 262 6.69 22.09 -3.15
C SER A 262 7.40 23.26 -3.83
N ARG A 263 8.47 23.02 -4.58
CA ARG A 263 9.28 24.09 -5.21
C ARG A 263 8.80 24.44 -6.61
N TYR A 264 7.54 24.88 -6.72
CA TYR A 264 6.89 25.30 -7.97
C TYR A 264 7.30 26.71 -8.39
N CYS A 265 7.20 26.99 -9.70
CA CYS A 265 7.57 28.26 -10.30
C CYS A 265 6.59 29.38 -9.94
N GLN A 266 7.12 30.56 -9.63
CA GLN A 266 6.39 31.78 -9.29
C GLN A 266 6.67 32.92 -10.29
N CYS A 267 7.18 32.61 -11.51
CA CYS A 267 7.33 33.64 -12.54
C CYS A 267 5.96 34.18 -12.97
N ASP A 268 5.93 35.39 -13.55
CA ASP A 268 4.71 36.11 -13.89
C ASP A 268 3.75 35.26 -14.74
N THR A 269 4.26 34.50 -15.69
CA THR A 269 3.44 33.66 -16.57
C THR A 269 2.81 32.47 -15.82
N CYS A 270 3.58 31.75 -14.99
CA CYS A 270 3.05 30.70 -14.13
C CYS A 270 2.03 31.25 -13.13
N ALA A 271 2.38 32.35 -12.45
CA ALA A 271 1.53 33.01 -11.47
C ALA A 271 0.20 33.51 -12.09
N ALA A 272 0.22 34.01 -13.32
CA ALA A 272 -0.98 34.44 -14.04
C ALA A 272 -1.91 33.26 -14.35
N LEU A 273 -1.37 32.11 -14.76
CA LEU A 273 -2.19 30.90 -14.98
C LEU A 273 -2.80 30.38 -13.67
N ASP A 274 -2.03 30.36 -12.58
CA ASP A 274 -2.47 29.79 -11.30
C ASP A 274 -3.39 30.73 -10.48
N GLN A 275 -3.76 31.90 -11.01
CA GLN A 275 -4.69 32.85 -10.38
C GLN A 275 -6.01 32.22 -9.85
N PRO A 276 -6.67 31.28 -10.56
CA PRO A 276 -7.91 30.67 -10.08
C PRO A 276 -7.79 29.98 -8.72
N TYR A 277 -6.56 29.61 -8.32
CA TYR A 277 -6.29 28.93 -7.06
C TYR A 277 -5.52 29.77 -6.03
N ARG A 278 -5.31 31.05 -6.31
CA ARG A 278 -4.51 31.96 -5.45
C ARG A 278 -4.97 32.01 -3.98
N ASN A 279 -6.26 31.84 -3.76
CA ASN A 279 -6.87 31.90 -2.41
C ASN A 279 -6.88 30.53 -1.70
N LEU A 280 -6.37 29.47 -2.32
CA LEU A 280 -6.23 28.19 -1.64
C LEU A 280 -4.99 28.21 -0.70
N PRO A 281 -4.99 27.37 0.33
CA PRO A 281 -3.82 27.22 1.21
C PRO A 281 -2.53 27.02 0.42
N VAL A 282 -1.42 27.53 0.94
CA VAL A 282 -0.09 27.27 0.40
C VAL A 282 0.09 25.76 0.23
N GLY A 283 0.45 25.33 -0.97
CA GLY A 283 0.58 23.92 -1.30
C GLY A 283 -0.48 23.36 -2.27
N ARG A 284 -1.46 24.17 -2.71
CA ARG A 284 -2.55 23.72 -3.60
C ARG A 284 -2.81 24.66 -4.79
N GLN A 285 -1.78 25.35 -5.27
CA GLN A 285 -1.95 26.55 -6.09
C GLN A 285 -1.42 26.43 -7.52
N TYR A 286 -0.94 25.27 -7.96
CA TYR A 286 -0.15 25.16 -9.21
C TYR A 286 -0.79 24.24 -10.26
N SER A 287 -2.06 23.92 -10.11
CA SER A 287 -2.76 22.99 -11.02
C SER A 287 -2.91 23.55 -12.43
N GLU A 288 -3.17 24.85 -12.61
CA GLU A 288 -3.39 25.43 -13.93
C GLU A 288 -2.11 25.40 -14.79
N SER A 289 -0.99 25.87 -14.25
CA SER A 289 0.29 25.88 -14.98
C SER A 289 0.78 24.46 -15.29
N TYR A 290 0.61 23.53 -14.34
CA TYR A 290 1.02 22.15 -14.55
C TYR A 290 0.14 21.41 -15.58
N PHE A 291 -1.17 21.47 -15.45
CA PHE A 291 -2.05 20.74 -16.37
C PHE A 291 -2.17 21.40 -17.76
N ASP A 292 -1.89 22.70 -17.89
CA ASP A 292 -1.70 23.33 -19.21
C ASP A 292 -0.45 22.78 -19.89
N TYR A 293 0.67 22.66 -19.16
CA TYR A 293 1.89 22.01 -19.65
C TYR A 293 1.63 20.54 -20.05
N VAL A 294 0.99 19.76 -19.19
CA VAL A 294 0.64 18.36 -19.47
C VAL A 294 -0.19 18.24 -20.76
N ALA A 295 -1.19 19.12 -20.93
CA ALA A 295 -2.05 19.07 -22.10
C ALA A 295 -1.29 19.37 -23.39
N LYS A 296 -0.38 20.35 -23.40
CA LYS A 296 0.48 20.66 -24.57
C LYS A 296 1.35 19.46 -24.97
N VAL A 297 1.94 18.79 -23.99
CA VAL A 297 2.76 17.58 -24.25
C VAL A 297 1.88 16.45 -24.77
N ALA A 298 0.70 16.23 -24.18
CA ALA A 298 -0.24 15.18 -24.56
C ALA A 298 -0.80 15.37 -25.98
N GLU A 299 -1.17 16.60 -26.33
CA GLU A 299 -1.65 16.97 -27.68
C GLU A 299 -0.57 16.71 -28.75
N ALA A 300 0.69 17.09 -28.48
CA ALA A 300 1.80 16.84 -29.39
C ALA A 300 2.15 15.35 -29.51
N LEU A 301 2.05 14.60 -28.42
CA LEU A 301 2.28 13.15 -28.41
C LEU A 301 1.20 12.41 -29.20
N ALA A 302 -0.07 12.79 -29.06
CA ALA A 302 -1.18 12.17 -29.77
C ALA A 302 -1.03 12.24 -31.30
N GLN A 303 -0.42 13.30 -31.81
CA GLN A 303 -0.15 13.49 -33.25
C GLN A 303 0.94 12.55 -33.79
N SER A 304 1.98 12.28 -32.99
CA SER A 304 3.13 11.48 -33.41
C SER A 304 3.05 10.02 -33.01
N HIS A 305 2.43 9.74 -31.84
CA HIS A 305 2.34 8.42 -31.24
C HIS A 305 0.89 8.15 -30.79
N PRO A 306 -0.04 7.93 -31.71
CA PRO A 306 -1.43 7.65 -31.39
C PRO A 306 -1.54 6.39 -30.53
N GLY A 307 -2.41 6.42 -29.53
CA GLY A 307 -2.58 5.32 -28.58
C GLY A 307 -1.55 5.26 -27.45
N ARG A 308 -0.65 6.26 -27.34
CA ARG A 308 0.28 6.41 -26.21
C ARG A 308 -0.24 7.45 -25.23
N TYR A 309 0.03 7.21 -23.94
CA TYR A 309 -0.52 7.96 -22.82
C TYR A 309 0.57 8.66 -22.00
N LEU A 310 0.19 9.73 -21.33
CA LEU A 310 0.98 10.36 -20.28
C LEU A 310 0.36 10.05 -18.92
N GLY A 311 1.14 9.49 -17.99
CA GLY A 311 0.78 9.32 -16.60
C GLY A 311 1.16 10.54 -15.77
N VAL A 312 0.22 11.11 -15.04
CA VAL A 312 0.43 12.31 -14.22
C VAL A 312 -0.16 12.15 -12.82
N PHE A 313 0.45 12.78 -11.83
CA PHE A 313 -0.11 12.88 -10.49
C PHE A 313 -1.00 14.12 -10.34
N ALA A 314 -2.19 13.91 -9.79
CA ALA A 314 -2.95 14.94 -9.09
C ALA A 314 -2.57 14.81 -7.60
N TYR A 315 -1.53 15.51 -7.18
CA TYR A 315 -0.84 15.31 -5.91
C TYR A 315 -0.58 16.63 -5.21
N TRP A 316 -1.01 16.74 -3.97
CA TRP A 316 -0.77 17.84 -3.04
C TRP A 316 -0.89 19.24 -3.68
N ASN A 317 0.23 19.78 -4.22
CA ASN A 317 0.29 21.13 -4.81
C ASN A 317 -0.51 21.28 -6.12
N VAL A 318 -0.85 20.16 -6.76
CA VAL A 318 -1.58 20.06 -8.02
C VAL A 318 -2.76 19.07 -7.92
N GLU A 319 -3.34 18.92 -6.73
CA GLU A 319 -4.45 17.98 -6.49
C GLU A 319 -5.77 18.40 -7.13
N GLN A 320 -5.94 19.71 -7.38
CA GLN A 320 -7.19 20.23 -7.91
C GLN A 320 -7.29 20.04 -9.44
N PRO A 321 -8.46 19.69 -9.99
CA PRO A 321 -8.65 19.71 -11.43
C PRO A 321 -8.51 21.13 -11.97
N PRO A 322 -7.90 21.34 -13.18
CA PRO A 322 -7.72 22.68 -13.74
C PRO A 322 -9.07 23.33 -14.06
N ARG A 323 -9.16 24.65 -13.95
CA ARG A 323 -10.38 25.46 -14.22
C ARG A 323 -10.33 26.16 -15.58
N ASN A 324 -9.13 26.43 -16.09
CA ASN A 324 -8.92 27.11 -17.37
C ASN A 324 -9.16 26.22 -18.59
N ARG A 325 -9.34 24.93 -18.40
CA ARG A 325 -9.67 23.94 -19.42
C ARG A 325 -10.96 23.23 -19.08
N ALA A 326 -11.78 22.97 -20.08
CA ALA A 326 -13.01 22.18 -19.88
C ALA A 326 -12.70 20.69 -19.68
N ARG A 327 -11.57 20.19 -20.23
CA ARG A 327 -11.19 18.77 -20.20
C ARG A 327 -9.72 18.56 -20.56
N LEU A 328 -9.09 17.53 -19.99
CA LEU A 328 -7.78 17.05 -20.43
C LEU A 328 -7.88 16.21 -21.71
N PRO A 329 -6.81 16.15 -22.53
CA PRO A 329 -6.73 15.22 -23.64
C PRO A 329 -6.98 13.77 -23.22
N ASP A 330 -7.63 12.98 -24.09
CA ASP A 330 -8.03 11.60 -23.77
C ASP A 330 -6.83 10.66 -23.51
N ASN A 331 -5.62 11.06 -23.91
CA ASN A 331 -4.38 10.32 -23.65
C ASN A 331 -3.64 10.75 -22.36
N VAL A 332 -4.33 11.43 -21.44
CA VAL A 332 -3.80 11.73 -20.10
C VAL A 332 -4.45 10.83 -19.07
N LEU A 333 -3.63 10.09 -18.31
CA LEU A 333 -4.03 9.27 -17.18
C LEU A 333 -3.72 10.03 -15.90
N VAL A 334 -4.72 10.29 -15.08
CA VAL A 334 -4.55 11.04 -13.82
C VAL A 334 -4.60 10.09 -12.65
N ALA A 335 -3.53 10.01 -11.87
CA ALA A 335 -3.50 9.32 -10.58
C ALA A 335 -3.71 10.35 -9.45
N LEU A 336 -4.92 10.41 -8.92
CA LEU A 336 -5.27 11.24 -7.77
C LEU A 336 -4.77 10.58 -6.49
N THR A 337 -3.90 11.27 -5.77
CA THR A 337 -3.33 10.77 -4.53
C THR A 337 -4.22 11.11 -3.34
N LEU A 338 -4.60 10.10 -2.56
CA LEU A 338 -5.53 10.21 -1.45
C LEU A 338 -5.02 9.48 -0.22
N ASP A 339 -5.22 10.08 0.96
CA ASP A 339 -5.01 9.43 2.24
C ASP A 339 -6.34 9.00 2.86
N ILE A 340 -6.92 7.94 2.34
CA ILE A 340 -8.27 7.47 2.67
C ILE A 340 -8.42 7.02 4.12
N LEU A 341 -7.33 6.72 4.81
CA LEU A 341 -7.38 6.38 6.22
C LEU A 341 -7.64 7.59 7.12
N GLN A 342 -7.68 8.82 6.56
CA GLN A 342 -8.17 10.04 7.23
C GLN A 342 -9.70 10.21 7.12
N HIS A 343 -10.40 9.33 6.41
CA HIS A 343 -11.86 9.44 6.19
C HIS A 343 -12.71 9.17 7.45
N TYR A 344 -12.09 8.90 8.60
CA TYR A 344 -12.76 8.98 9.90
C TYR A 344 -13.21 10.44 10.21
N ASP A 345 -12.55 11.45 9.62
CA ASP A 345 -13.01 12.84 9.62
C ASP A 345 -13.95 13.07 8.42
N PRO A 346 -15.26 13.35 8.66
CA PRO A 346 -16.21 13.57 7.58
C PRO A 346 -15.81 14.71 6.64
N ALA A 347 -15.24 15.81 7.17
CA ALA A 347 -14.84 16.96 6.35
C ALA A 347 -13.68 16.59 5.41
N TYR A 348 -12.72 15.80 5.90
CA TYR A 348 -11.62 15.28 5.09
C TYR A 348 -12.12 14.34 3.99
N ARG A 349 -12.98 13.38 4.35
CA ARG A 349 -13.62 12.44 3.42
C ARG A 349 -14.42 13.17 2.32
N ASP A 350 -15.22 14.16 2.70
CA ASP A 350 -16.08 14.87 1.75
C ASP A 350 -15.25 15.71 0.76
N LYS A 351 -14.10 16.27 1.22
CA LYS A 351 -13.11 16.93 0.36
C LYS A 351 -12.56 15.94 -0.68
N ASP A 352 -12.09 14.78 -0.27
CA ASP A 352 -11.51 13.78 -1.17
C ASP A 352 -12.54 13.23 -2.17
N ARG A 353 -13.78 13.01 -1.70
CA ARG A 353 -14.91 12.63 -2.57
C ARG A 353 -15.26 13.71 -3.60
N ALA A 354 -15.15 14.98 -3.24
CA ALA A 354 -15.32 16.08 -4.17
C ALA A 354 -14.21 16.12 -5.23
N LEU A 355 -12.95 15.83 -4.85
CA LEU A 355 -11.84 15.70 -5.79
C LEU A 355 -12.07 14.57 -6.80
N ILE A 356 -12.48 13.38 -6.35
CA ILE A 356 -12.80 12.25 -7.25
C ILE A 356 -13.88 12.67 -8.26
N ARG A 357 -15.00 13.25 -7.80
CA ARG A 357 -16.07 13.71 -8.70
C ARG A 357 -15.60 14.80 -9.65
N GLY A 358 -14.82 15.76 -9.14
CA GLY A 358 -14.23 16.83 -9.95
C GLY A 358 -13.35 16.26 -11.06
N TRP A 359 -12.39 15.40 -10.73
CA TRP A 359 -11.50 14.78 -11.70
C TRP A 359 -12.22 13.89 -12.71
N ASN A 360 -13.25 13.15 -12.30
CA ASN A 360 -14.05 12.33 -13.22
C ASN A 360 -14.76 13.15 -14.31
N SER A 361 -15.02 14.44 -14.06
CA SER A 361 -15.54 15.34 -15.09
C SER A 361 -14.48 15.83 -16.08
N TYR A 362 -13.20 15.78 -15.70
CA TYR A 362 -12.07 16.27 -16.52
C TYR A 362 -11.35 15.19 -17.31
N THR A 363 -11.38 13.95 -16.86
CA THR A 363 -10.70 12.83 -17.55
C THR A 363 -11.55 11.57 -17.51
N LYS A 364 -11.48 10.76 -18.58
CA LYS A 364 -12.03 9.39 -18.61
C LYS A 364 -11.09 8.37 -17.96
N ASN A 365 -9.85 8.76 -17.67
CA ASN A 365 -8.78 7.89 -17.20
C ASN A 365 -8.34 8.31 -15.81
N LEU A 366 -9.30 8.31 -14.87
CA LEU A 366 -9.05 8.59 -13.46
C LEU A 366 -8.62 7.31 -12.75
N HIS A 367 -7.47 7.37 -12.12
CA HIS A 367 -6.92 6.37 -11.21
C HIS A 367 -6.77 6.97 -9.83
N THR A 368 -6.69 6.16 -8.79
CA THR A 368 -6.33 6.62 -7.44
C THR A 368 -5.01 5.99 -6.98
N TYR A 369 -4.25 6.78 -6.26
CA TYR A 369 -3.04 6.38 -5.55
C TYR A 369 -3.31 6.54 -4.06
N VAL A 370 -3.36 5.42 -3.32
CA VAL A 370 -3.81 5.40 -1.93
C VAL A 370 -2.76 4.81 -0.98
N TYR A 371 -2.83 5.21 0.28
CA TYR A 371 -1.89 4.81 1.33
C TYR A 371 -2.60 3.95 2.36
N TYR A 372 -2.66 2.63 2.12
CA TYR A 372 -3.21 1.67 3.08
C TYR A 372 -2.21 1.27 4.16
N GLY A 373 -0.92 1.33 3.87
CA GLY A 373 0.15 1.13 4.83
C GLY A 373 0.49 2.40 5.61
N LEU A 374 1.77 2.54 5.97
CA LEU A 374 2.36 3.72 6.57
C LEU A 374 1.98 3.98 8.03
N GLY A 375 1.40 3.02 8.73
CA GLY A 375 1.26 3.03 10.18
C GLY A 375 2.47 2.38 10.83
N TRP A 376 3.49 3.15 11.20
CA TRP A 376 4.77 2.61 11.61
C TRP A 376 4.79 2.04 13.03
N TYR A 377 4.05 2.64 13.93
CA TYR A 377 4.04 2.28 15.34
C TYR A 377 2.64 2.33 15.95
N THR A 378 1.67 2.84 15.21
CA THR A 378 0.26 2.88 15.63
C THR A 378 -0.57 1.99 14.73
N PRO A 379 -1.66 1.40 15.22
CA PRO A 379 -2.61 0.65 14.40
C PRO A 379 -3.34 1.58 13.41
N ARG A 380 -2.70 1.91 12.28
CA ARG A 380 -3.29 2.70 11.20
C ARG A 380 -4.05 1.79 10.26
N MET A 381 -5.29 1.45 10.63
CA MET A 381 -6.10 0.52 9.86
C MET A 381 -7.60 0.75 10.07
N SER A 382 -8.38 0.59 9.00
CA SER A 382 -9.83 0.42 9.03
C SER A 382 -10.30 -0.30 7.77
N PRO A 383 -10.69 -1.57 7.87
CA PRO A 383 -11.29 -2.30 6.74
C PRO A 383 -12.54 -1.61 6.19
N ARG A 384 -13.32 -0.97 7.05
CA ARG A 384 -14.57 -0.29 6.67
C ARG A 384 -14.31 0.99 5.88
N LEU A 385 -13.36 1.82 6.30
CA LEU A 385 -12.99 3.02 5.53
C LEU A 385 -12.43 2.65 4.15
N ALA A 386 -11.56 1.63 4.08
CA ALA A 386 -11.05 1.12 2.80
C ALA A 386 -12.19 0.63 1.88
N ALA A 387 -13.17 -0.08 2.44
CA ALA A 387 -14.32 -0.56 1.69
C ALA A 387 -15.23 0.56 1.18
N GLU A 388 -15.50 1.55 2.02
CA GLU A 388 -16.30 2.72 1.63
C GLU A 388 -15.64 3.51 0.49
N ASP A 389 -14.32 3.71 0.57
CA ASP A 389 -13.55 4.40 -0.46
C ASP A 389 -13.56 3.63 -1.78
N LEU A 390 -13.28 2.32 -1.76
CA LEU A 390 -13.29 1.48 -2.95
C LEU A 390 -14.66 1.45 -3.64
N ARG A 391 -15.74 1.32 -2.86
CA ARG A 391 -17.11 1.38 -3.39
C ARG A 391 -17.45 2.75 -3.96
N PHE A 392 -17.00 3.83 -3.31
CA PHE A 392 -17.19 5.18 -3.81
C PHE A 392 -16.41 5.40 -5.11
N SER A 393 -15.15 4.99 -5.15
CA SER A 393 -14.26 5.08 -6.31
C SER A 393 -14.83 4.33 -7.52
N ALA A 394 -15.30 3.09 -7.33
CA ALA A 394 -15.92 2.29 -8.38
C ALA A 394 -17.17 2.97 -8.99
N ARG A 395 -18.01 3.56 -8.15
CA ARG A 395 -19.24 4.27 -8.61
C ARG A 395 -18.97 5.65 -9.24
N ASN A 396 -17.78 6.19 -9.05
CA ASN A 396 -17.41 7.54 -9.54
C ASN A 396 -16.30 7.51 -10.59
N GLY A 397 -16.21 6.44 -11.38
CA GLY A 397 -15.40 6.38 -12.60
C GLY A 397 -13.90 6.16 -12.39
N VAL A 398 -13.45 5.83 -11.18
CA VAL A 398 -12.06 5.40 -10.94
C VAL A 398 -11.84 4.04 -11.60
N ARG A 399 -10.83 3.95 -12.48
CA ARG A 399 -10.58 2.77 -13.31
C ARG A 399 -9.54 1.81 -12.74
N ALA A 400 -8.61 2.33 -11.95
CA ALA A 400 -7.51 1.54 -11.43
C ALA A 400 -7.00 2.10 -10.09
N ILE A 401 -6.36 1.25 -9.30
CA ILE A 401 -5.88 1.57 -7.95
C ILE A 401 -4.40 1.19 -7.83
N TYR A 402 -3.61 2.15 -7.37
CA TYR A 402 -2.27 1.90 -6.85
C TYR A 402 -2.27 2.09 -5.33
N CYS A 403 -1.68 1.15 -4.59
CA CYS A 403 -1.66 1.19 -3.13
C CYS A 403 -0.24 1.10 -2.58
N GLU A 404 0.09 1.93 -1.62
CA GLU A 404 1.23 1.70 -0.75
C GLU A 404 0.79 0.88 0.47
N VAL A 405 1.34 -0.34 0.60
CA VAL A 405 1.02 -1.29 1.68
C VAL A 405 2.26 -1.60 2.51
N TYR A 406 3.07 -0.59 2.80
CA TYR A 406 4.30 -0.76 3.56
C TYR A 406 4.08 -1.61 4.82
N PRO A 407 5.14 -2.27 5.34
CA PRO A 407 5.03 -3.33 6.33
C PRO A 407 4.31 -2.89 7.62
N PHE A 408 4.11 -3.74 8.54
CA PHE A 408 3.30 -3.76 9.76
C PHE A 408 1.98 -4.52 9.58
N TRP A 409 2.11 -5.73 9.11
CA TRP A 409 1.00 -6.61 8.81
C TRP A 409 0.22 -7.07 10.06
N ALA A 410 0.80 -6.97 11.27
CA ALA A 410 0.17 -7.48 12.48
C ALA A 410 -1.27 -6.99 12.70
N TRP A 411 -1.52 -5.72 12.43
CA TRP A 411 -2.86 -5.13 12.57
C TRP A 411 -3.52 -4.80 11.24
N CYS A 412 -2.75 -4.54 10.17
CA CYS A 412 -3.29 -4.16 8.87
C CYS A 412 -3.84 -5.32 8.04
N GLY A 413 -3.51 -6.57 8.36
CA GLY A 413 -3.88 -7.73 7.55
C GLY A 413 -5.35 -7.81 7.17
N PRO A 414 -6.31 -7.67 8.11
CA PRO A 414 -7.74 -7.68 7.77
C PRO A 414 -8.12 -6.60 6.76
N MET A 415 -7.57 -5.39 6.90
CA MET A 415 -7.81 -4.28 5.98
C MET A 415 -7.21 -4.57 4.59
N HIS A 416 -5.98 -5.06 4.53
CA HIS A 416 -5.33 -5.41 3.26
C HIS A 416 -6.11 -6.52 2.54
N TYR A 417 -6.55 -7.56 3.26
CA TYR A 417 -7.34 -8.62 2.65
C TYR A 417 -8.70 -8.11 2.14
N VAL A 418 -9.42 -7.30 2.93
CA VAL A 418 -10.65 -6.63 2.48
C VAL A 418 -10.38 -5.76 1.25
N ALA A 419 -9.32 -4.97 1.25
CA ALA A 419 -8.96 -4.12 0.12
C ALA A 419 -8.69 -4.94 -1.15
N ALA A 420 -7.92 -6.03 -1.07
CA ALA A 420 -7.67 -6.93 -2.21
C ALA A 420 -8.98 -7.53 -2.77
N ARG A 421 -9.88 -7.96 -1.88
CA ARG A 421 -11.19 -8.53 -2.28
C ARG A 421 -12.08 -7.49 -2.96
N LEU A 422 -12.14 -6.26 -2.44
CA LEU A 422 -12.99 -5.20 -3.00
C LEU A 422 -12.37 -4.53 -4.24
N GLN A 423 -11.07 -4.54 -4.40
CA GLN A 423 -10.45 -4.14 -5.66
C GLN A 423 -10.77 -5.08 -6.80
N TRP A 424 -11.10 -6.33 -6.49
CA TRP A 424 -11.62 -7.30 -7.46
C TRP A 424 -13.14 -7.18 -7.66
N ASP A 425 -13.90 -7.12 -6.57
CA ASP A 425 -15.37 -6.97 -6.55
C ASP A 425 -15.77 -5.96 -5.47
N ALA A 426 -16.05 -4.73 -5.87
CA ALA A 426 -16.42 -3.65 -4.95
C ALA A 426 -17.74 -3.92 -4.19
N ASN A 427 -18.56 -4.89 -4.64
CA ASN A 427 -19.82 -5.26 -3.99
C ASN A 427 -19.65 -6.38 -2.95
N ALA A 428 -18.45 -6.93 -2.80
CA ALA A 428 -18.20 -8.01 -1.83
C ALA A 428 -18.61 -7.59 -0.41
N ASP A 429 -19.18 -8.53 0.33
CA ASP A 429 -19.65 -8.32 1.70
C ASP A 429 -18.47 -8.29 2.68
N VAL A 430 -18.19 -7.12 3.24
CA VAL A 430 -17.07 -6.86 4.14
C VAL A 430 -17.22 -7.61 5.47
N ASP A 431 -18.42 -7.63 6.04
CA ASP A 431 -18.65 -8.28 7.33
C ASP A 431 -18.47 -9.80 7.19
N ARG A 432 -18.97 -10.37 6.09
CA ARG A 432 -18.72 -11.78 5.77
C ARG A 432 -17.23 -12.07 5.57
N ILE A 433 -16.49 -11.21 4.86
CA ILE A 433 -15.04 -11.38 4.66
C ILE A 433 -14.30 -11.37 6.01
N LEU A 434 -14.66 -10.46 6.90
CA LEU A 434 -14.05 -10.36 8.23
C LEU A 434 -14.45 -11.53 9.13
N ASP A 435 -15.68 -12.03 9.02
CA ASP A 435 -16.14 -13.23 9.72
C ASP A 435 -15.36 -14.47 9.29
N GLU A 436 -15.24 -14.67 7.98
CA GLU A 436 -14.42 -15.75 7.40
C GLU A 436 -12.96 -15.64 7.86
N PHE A 437 -12.38 -14.46 7.80
CA PHE A 437 -11.01 -14.20 8.26
C PHE A 437 -10.78 -14.62 9.71
N HIS A 438 -11.63 -14.16 10.63
CA HIS A 438 -11.45 -14.47 12.05
C HIS A 438 -11.67 -15.95 12.35
N ARG A 439 -12.71 -16.56 11.77
CA ARG A 439 -12.99 -17.98 11.91
C ARG A 439 -11.84 -18.86 11.40
N ASP A 440 -11.38 -18.58 10.19
CA ASP A 440 -10.40 -19.42 9.49
C ASP A 440 -8.99 -19.28 10.05
N CYS A 441 -8.60 -18.07 10.49
CA CYS A 441 -7.27 -17.84 11.05
C CYS A 441 -7.17 -18.23 12.53
N PHE A 442 -8.26 -18.08 13.30
CA PHE A 442 -8.17 -18.09 14.77
C PHE A 442 -9.15 -19.07 15.45
N GLY A 443 -10.01 -19.76 14.72
CA GLY A 443 -10.81 -20.90 15.20
C GLY A 443 -11.46 -20.68 16.54
N ASP A 444 -11.02 -21.43 17.54
CA ASP A 444 -11.54 -21.41 18.94
C ASP A 444 -11.41 -20.05 19.64
N VAL A 445 -10.48 -19.21 19.20
CA VAL A 445 -10.24 -17.87 19.76
C VAL A 445 -10.54 -16.74 18.76
N ALA A 446 -11.44 -16.99 17.81
CA ALA A 446 -11.86 -15.98 16.84
C ALA A 446 -12.46 -14.72 17.50
N ALA A 447 -13.22 -14.88 18.60
CA ALA A 447 -13.85 -13.76 19.29
C ALA A 447 -12.85 -12.79 19.94
N PRO A 448 -11.88 -13.20 20.77
CA PRO A 448 -10.86 -12.30 21.29
C PRO A 448 -9.97 -11.71 20.19
N MET A 449 -9.68 -12.44 19.10
CA MET A 449 -8.92 -11.90 17.96
C MET A 449 -9.71 -10.87 17.15
N ARG A 450 -11.02 -11.03 17.03
CA ARG A 450 -11.91 -9.98 16.50
C ARG A 450 -11.84 -8.73 17.37
N ALA A 451 -11.98 -8.88 18.68
CA ALA A 451 -11.91 -7.77 19.64
C ALA A 451 -10.56 -7.03 19.57
N PHE A 452 -9.45 -7.76 19.32
CA PHE A 452 -8.14 -7.17 19.05
C PHE A 452 -8.14 -6.26 17.81
N HIS A 453 -8.60 -6.75 16.66
CA HIS A 453 -8.62 -5.97 15.42
C HIS A 453 -9.62 -4.80 15.50
N GLU A 454 -10.77 -5.00 16.13
CA GLU A 454 -11.74 -3.92 16.38
C GLU A 454 -11.18 -2.84 17.31
N ALA A 455 -10.37 -3.22 18.31
CA ALA A 455 -9.69 -2.23 19.15
C ALA A 455 -8.66 -1.43 18.33
N CYS A 456 -7.92 -2.08 17.43
CA CYS A 456 -7.03 -1.39 16.50
C CYS A 456 -7.78 -0.42 15.59
N GLU A 457 -8.92 -0.84 15.02
CA GLU A 457 -9.77 0.02 14.18
C GLU A 457 -10.34 1.19 15.00
N ARG A 458 -10.89 0.94 16.22
CA ARG A 458 -11.37 2.01 17.11
C ARG A 458 -10.27 3.00 17.46
N TYR A 459 -9.04 2.51 17.71
CA TYR A 459 -7.90 3.40 17.96
C TYR A 459 -7.68 4.35 16.78
N TRP A 460 -7.70 3.84 15.55
CA TRP A 460 -7.46 4.65 14.37
C TRP A 460 -8.62 5.58 14.06
N THR A 461 -9.86 5.10 14.13
CA THR A 461 -11.08 5.84 13.75
C THR A 461 -11.65 6.74 14.85
N ARG A 462 -10.95 6.89 16.00
CA ARG A 462 -11.41 7.80 17.05
C ARG A 462 -11.59 9.23 16.52
N PRO A 463 -12.61 9.98 17.02
CA PRO A 463 -12.92 11.31 16.52
C PRO A 463 -11.74 12.28 16.68
N ARG A 464 -11.27 12.82 15.58
CA ARG A 464 -10.25 13.87 15.50
C ARG A 464 -10.23 14.47 14.10
N ARG A 465 -9.50 15.58 13.92
CA ARG A 465 -9.32 16.18 12.60
C ARG A 465 -8.35 15.35 11.76
N GLY A 466 -8.74 15.02 10.54
CA GLY A 466 -7.88 14.34 9.58
C GLY A 466 -6.73 15.22 9.11
N LYS A 467 -5.56 14.63 8.99
CA LYS A 467 -4.35 15.30 8.49
C LYS A 467 -3.64 14.40 7.51
N TRP A 468 -3.15 14.97 6.42
CA TRP A 468 -2.39 14.24 5.40
C TRP A 468 -1.18 13.53 6.05
N PHE A 469 -1.02 12.25 5.77
CA PHE A 469 0.02 11.38 6.33
C PHE A 469 0.05 11.30 7.87
N GLU A 470 -1.08 11.47 8.53
CA GLU A 470 -1.14 11.17 9.95
C GLU A 470 -0.73 9.73 10.24
N GLY A 471 0.07 9.54 11.27
CA GLY A 471 0.62 8.22 11.66
C GLY A 471 1.96 7.91 11.03
N LEU A 472 2.46 8.72 10.12
CA LEU A 472 3.78 8.53 9.54
C LEU A 472 4.81 9.22 10.40
N ASP A 473 5.32 10.07 10.61
CA ASP A 473 6.49 10.54 11.33
C ASP A 473 6.44 12.04 11.66
N ARG A 474 5.37 12.70 11.23
CA ARG A 474 5.25 14.18 11.28
C ARG A 474 4.29 14.67 12.33
N LEU A 475 3.61 13.75 13.05
CA LEU A 475 2.70 14.17 14.10
C LEU A 475 3.43 14.45 15.39
N PRO A 476 2.97 15.46 16.13
CA PRO A 476 3.29 15.55 17.54
C PRO A 476 2.94 14.21 18.20
N PRO A 477 3.86 13.63 19.00
CA PRO A 477 3.61 12.36 19.67
C PRO A 477 2.32 12.34 20.49
N GLU A 478 1.87 13.50 20.97
CA GLU A 478 0.67 13.69 21.78
C GLU A 478 -0.61 13.31 21.02
N GLU A 479 -0.69 13.61 19.71
CA GLU A 479 -1.85 13.26 18.88
C GLU A 479 -1.77 11.81 18.39
N ALA A 480 -0.57 11.37 17.98
CA ALA A 480 -0.36 10.03 17.45
C ALA A 480 -0.58 8.93 18.49
N MET A 481 -0.22 9.20 19.76
CA MET A 481 -0.30 8.24 20.87
C MET A 481 -1.33 8.65 21.93
N ALA A 482 -2.30 9.48 21.58
CA ALA A 482 -3.47 9.68 22.42
C ALA A 482 -4.18 8.32 22.61
N ASP A 483 -4.82 8.12 23.75
CA ASP A 483 -5.60 6.91 24.06
C ASP A 483 -4.80 5.59 24.07
N THR A 484 -3.58 5.60 24.62
CA THR A 484 -2.77 4.38 24.82
C THR A 484 -3.50 3.29 25.59
N ALA A 485 -4.56 3.64 26.33
CA ALA A 485 -5.45 2.69 26.96
C ALA A 485 -6.11 1.71 25.97
N ILE A 486 -6.47 2.17 24.77
CA ILE A 486 -7.03 1.32 23.71
C ILE A 486 -5.96 0.33 23.20
N ILE A 487 -4.70 0.78 23.06
CA ILE A 487 -3.57 -0.10 22.68
C ILE A 487 -3.36 -1.18 23.76
N ARG A 488 -3.41 -0.81 25.03
CA ARG A 488 -3.32 -1.78 26.14
C ARG A 488 -4.48 -2.77 26.13
N ALA A 489 -5.70 -2.32 25.88
CA ALA A 489 -6.87 -3.20 25.76
C ALA A 489 -6.71 -4.16 24.56
N ALA A 490 -6.27 -3.68 23.40
CA ALA A 490 -5.97 -4.51 22.24
C ALA A 490 -4.93 -5.60 22.59
N ARG A 491 -3.85 -5.23 23.26
CA ARG A 491 -2.86 -6.18 23.76
C ARG A 491 -3.50 -7.25 24.68
N GLY A 492 -4.36 -6.85 25.59
CA GLY A 492 -5.07 -7.78 26.50
C GLY A 492 -5.90 -8.82 25.74
N HIS A 493 -6.59 -8.42 24.66
CA HIS A 493 -7.32 -9.36 23.80
C HIS A 493 -6.39 -10.35 23.10
N LEU A 494 -5.23 -9.88 22.60
CA LEU A 494 -4.23 -10.72 21.96
C LEU A 494 -3.62 -11.74 22.94
N GLU A 495 -3.28 -11.30 24.15
CA GLU A 495 -2.75 -12.16 25.22
C GLU A 495 -3.79 -13.18 25.70
N LYS A 496 -5.05 -12.78 25.84
CA LYS A 496 -6.17 -13.68 26.13
C LYS A 496 -6.29 -14.78 25.05
N ALA A 497 -6.31 -14.41 23.78
CA ALA A 497 -6.38 -15.38 22.69
C ALA A 497 -5.20 -16.36 22.72
N LEU A 498 -3.98 -15.86 22.99
CA LEU A 498 -2.77 -16.69 23.08
C LEU A 498 -2.83 -17.68 24.26
N ALA A 499 -3.42 -17.28 25.38
CA ALA A 499 -3.58 -18.11 26.55
C ALA A 499 -4.66 -19.19 26.37
N GLU A 500 -5.76 -18.86 25.70
CA GLU A 500 -6.95 -19.73 25.59
C GLU A 500 -6.86 -20.76 24.47
N THR A 501 -6.15 -20.44 23.34
CA THR A 501 -6.09 -21.36 22.19
C THR A 501 -5.38 -22.67 22.52
N LYS A 502 -5.99 -23.76 22.06
CA LYS A 502 -5.43 -25.13 22.15
C LYS A 502 -4.77 -25.57 20.84
N ASP A 503 -5.04 -24.89 19.72
CA ASP A 503 -4.49 -25.22 18.43
C ASP A 503 -3.06 -24.65 18.28
N PRO A 504 -2.04 -25.50 18.05
CA PRO A 504 -0.65 -25.05 17.89
C PRO A 504 -0.47 -24.10 16.69
N LEU A 505 -1.21 -24.28 15.60
CA LEU A 505 -1.13 -23.43 14.41
C LEU A 505 -1.74 -22.04 14.70
N VAL A 506 -2.90 -22.00 15.38
CA VAL A 506 -3.52 -20.74 15.81
C VAL A 506 -2.59 -20.01 16.78
N ARG A 507 -1.99 -20.72 17.72
CA ARG A 507 -0.98 -20.16 18.64
C ARG A 507 0.20 -19.54 17.89
N SER A 508 0.72 -20.22 16.86
CA SER A 508 1.81 -19.71 16.01
C SER A 508 1.42 -18.43 15.27
N ARG A 509 0.19 -18.38 14.72
CA ARG A 509 -0.36 -17.18 14.06
C ARG A 509 -0.45 -15.99 15.01
N ILE A 510 -1.01 -16.21 16.20
CA ILE A 510 -1.14 -15.16 17.22
C ILE A 510 0.23 -14.68 17.70
N ALA A 511 1.18 -15.59 17.93
CA ALA A 511 2.55 -15.24 18.32
C ALA A 511 3.25 -14.40 17.26
N TRP A 512 3.03 -14.68 15.97
CA TRP A 512 3.54 -13.89 14.87
C TRP A 512 2.95 -12.46 14.87
N LEU A 513 1.61 -12.31 15.02
CA LEU A 513 0.96 -11.02 15.14
C LEU A 513 1.46 -10.24 16.37
N LYS A 514 1.66 -10.96 17.48
CA LYS A 514 2.14 -10.38 18.73
C LYS A 514 3.53 -9.73 18.58
N LYS A 515 4.43 -10.30 17.81
CA LYS A 515 5.76 -9.68 17.56
C LYS A 515 5.61 -8.23 17.04
N GLY A 516 4.74 -8.02 16.04
CA GLY A 516 4.46 -6.68 15.52
C GLY A 516 3.79 -5.78 16.56
N PHE A 517 2.82 -6.32 17.30
CA PHE A 517 2.08 -5.53 18.26
C PHE A 517 2.85 -5.24 19.57
N ASP A 518 3.85 -6.05 19.91
CA ASP A 518 4.78 -5.76 21.02
C ASP A 518 5.55 -4.46 20.77
N PHE A 519 5.93 -4.19 19.51
CA PHE A 519 6.56 -2.93 19.14
C PHE A 519 5.61 -1.73 19.37
N THR A 520 4.37 -1.81 18.87
CA THR A 520 3.34 -0.79 19.13
C THR A 520 3.14 -0.55 20.64
N THR A 521 3.08 -1.64 21.41
CA THR A 521 2.90 -1.56 22.88
C THR A 521 4.10 -0.92 23.57
N ALA A 522 5.31 -1.26 23.15
CA ALA A 522 6.53 -0.66 23.69
C ALA A 522 6.59 0.84 23.41
N VAL A 523 6.25 1.28 22.18
CA VAL A 523 6.16 2.69 21.83
C VAL A 523 5.09 3.42 22.66
N ALA A 524 3.92 2.81 22.86
CA ALA A 524 2.88 3.37 23.72
C ALA A 524 3.35 3.53 25.17
N GLY A 525 4.04 2.54 25.71
CA GLY A 525 4.63 2.59 27.07
C GLY A 525 5.68 3.70 27.21
N ALA A 526 6.53 3.84 26.22
CA ALA A 526 7.53 4.92 26.18
C ALA A 526 6.88 6.31 26.06
N PHE A 527 5.80 6.43 25.32
CA PHE A 527 5.03 7.65 25.20
C PHE A 527 4.36 8.04 26.54
N ASP A 528 3.78 7.07 27.24
CA ASP A 528 3.20 7.29 28.57
C ASP A 528 4.28 7.70 29.59
N ALA A 529 5.49 7.14 29.50
CA ALA A 529 6.62 7.51 30.35
C ALA A 529 7.05 8.98 30.20
N ARG A 530 6.89 9.57 29.01
CA ARG A 530 7.18 10.99 28.76
C ARG A 530 6.27 11.97 29.49
N LYS A 531 5.07 11.52 29.89
CA LYS A 531 4.13 12.33 30.69
C LYS A 531 4.51 12.44 32.17
N ILE A 532 5.52 11.68 32.59
CA ILE A 532 6.08 11.81 33.92
C ILE A 532 6.85 13.11 33.97
N ALA A 533 6.61 13.90 35.01
CA ALA A 533 7.29 15.17 35.19
C ALA A 533 8.82 14.96 35.12
N ALA A 534 9.50 15.81 34.35
CA ALA A 534 10.96 15.69 34.13
C ALA A 534 11.78 15.84 35.44
N ASP A 535 11.18 16.43 36.45
CA ASP A 535 11.73 16.61 37.79
C ASP A 535 11.57 15.39 38.74
N SER A 536 10.90 14.33 38.28
CA SER A 536 10.83 13.09 39.06
C SER A 536 12.20 12.38 39.07
N PRO A 537 12.71 11.97 40.24
CA PRO A 537 14.00 11.25 40.37
C PRO A 537 14.12 10.01 39.48
N ASP A 538 13.00 9.33 39.21
CA ASP A 538 12.94 8.08 38.43
C ASP A 538 12.71 8.30 36.91
N SER A 539 12.60 9.56 36.48
CA SER A 539 12.22 9.86 35.09
C SER A 539 13.25 9.38 34.07
N LEU A 540 14.55 9.53 34.37
CA LEU A 540 15.64 9.12 33.50
C LEU A 540 15.68 7.60 33.31
N GLU A 541 15.69 6.84 34.41
CA GLU A 541 15.73 5.38 34.36
C GLU A 541 14.50 4.81 33.64
N ARG A 542 13.33 5.34 33.94
CA ARG A 542 12.08 4.90 33.32
C ARG A 542 12.02 5.20 31.82
N LEU A 543 12.50 6.36 31.39
CA LEU A 543 12.63 6.69 29.96
C LEU A 543 13.63 5.77 29.25
N LEU A 544 14.76 5.47 29.86
CA LEU A 544 15.76 4.57 29.29
C LEU A 544 15.28 3.13 29.24
N LEU A 545 14.59 2.66 30.28
CA LEU A 545 13.99 1.33 30.29
C LEU A 545 12.95 1.15 29.16
N THR A 546 12.07 2.16 29.00
CA THR A 546 11.04 2.11 27.95
C THR A 546 11.65 2.27 26.55
N ALA A 547 12.66 3.09 26.37
CA ALA A 547 13.40 3.23 25.13
C ALA A 547 14.13 1.90 24.75
N GLY A 548 14.73 1.22 25.72
CA GLY A 548 15.32 -0.11 25.54
C GLY A 548 14.29 -1.18 25.15
N ALA A 549 13.08 -1.11 25.70
CA ALA A 549 11.99 -1.99 25.31
C ALA A 549 11.56 -1.78 23.85
N VAL A 550 11.54 -0.52 23.38
CA VAL A 550 11.27 -0.20 21.97
C VAL A 550 12.34 -0.76 21.06
N ASP A 551 13.65 -0.58 21.41
CA ASP A 551 14.77 -1.16 20.66
C ASP A 551 14.64 -2.69 20.54
N THR A 552 14.42 -3.36 21.66
CA THR A 552 14.30 -4.83 21.69
C THR A 552 13.14 -5.32 20.85
N ALA A 553 12.00 -4.65 20.92
CA ALA A 553 10.83 -5.01 20.13
C ALA A 553 11.06 -4.77 18.63
N TYR A 554 11.73 -3.67 18.28
CA TYR A 554 12.09 -3.35 16.90
C TYR A 554 13.08 -4.36 16.31
N GLU A 555 14.13 -4.72 17.03
CA GLU A 555 15.10 -5.72 16.58
C GLU A 555 14.43 -7.08 16.31
N ARG A 556 13.45 -7.46 17.11
CA ARG A 556 12.65 -8.68 16.86
C ARG A 556 11.83 -8.60 15.57
N LEU A 557 11.32 -7.42 15.21
CA LEU A 557 10.60 -7.23 13.95
C LEU A 557 11.50 -7.42 12.73
N LEU A 558 12.76 -7.00 12.81
CA LEU A 558 13.71 -7.12 11.70
C LEU A 558 14.01 -8.58 11.31
N THR A 559 13.67 -9.55 12.17
CA THR A 559 13.78 -10.98 11.87
C THR A 559 12.61 -11.52 11.04
N GLU A 560 11.54 -10.75 10.84
CA GLU A 560 10.33 -11.20 10.15
C GLU A 560 10.17 -10.47 8.80
N PRO A 561 10.29 -11.18 7.66
CA PRO A 561 10.22 -10.57 6.33
C PRO A 561 8.97 -9.72 6.08
N ALA A 562 7.81 -10.10 6.64
CA ALA A 562 6.58 -9.34 6.49
C ALA A 562 6.56 -7.99 7.23
N TYR A 563 7.55 -7.72 8.08
CA TYR A 563 7.72 -6.44 8.79
C TYR A 563 8.91 -5.65 8.30
N VAL A 564 9.72 -6.22 7.39
CA VAL A 564 10.91 -5.58 6.85
C VAL A 564 10.63 -5.13 5.43
N HIS A 565 10.91 -3.88 5.14
CA HIS A 565 10.88 -3.35 3.78
C HIS A 565 12.25 -2.76 3.45
N SER A 566 12.74 -2.96 2.23
CA SER A 566 14.05 -2.48 1.78
C SER A 566 14.27 -0.97 1.98
N TYR A 567 13.19 -0.20 2.02
CA TYR A 567 13.18 1.22 2.33
C TYR A 567 13.58 1.52 3.79
N TYR A 568 13.46 0.51 4.69
CA TYR A 568 13.75 0.59 6.12
C TYR A 568 15.04 -0.13 6.51
N GLU A 569 15.45 -1.16 5.76
CA GLU A 569 16.74 -1.82 5.95
C GLU A 569 17.91 -0.84 5.84
N ARG A 570 17.74 0.27 5.13
CA ARG A 570 18.72 1.33 5.04
C ARG A 570 18.81 2.21 6.30
N GLY A 571 18.17 1.82 7.39
CA GLY A 571 18.38 2.30 8.78
C GLY A 571 18.08 3.79 9.05
N ALA A 572 18.18 4.63 8.04
CA ALA A 572 18.29 6.07 8.24
C ALA A 572 16.97 6.79 8.56
N ARG A 573 15.81 6.24 8.16
CA ARG A 573 14.54 6.97 8.34
C ARG A 573 13.80 6.60 9.62
N PHE A 574 13.80 5.33 10.01
CA PHE A 574 13.16 4.92 11.26
C PHE A 574 13.99 5.38 12.46
N ASP A 575 15.31 5.16 12.43
CA ASP A 575 16.22 5.59 13.50
C ASP A 575 16.17 7.10 13.77
N GLY A 576 16.14 7.92 12.72
CA GLY A 576 16.15 9.39 12.91
C GLY A 576 14.85 9.96 13.48
N LYS A 577 13.71 9.33 13.26
CA LYS A 577 12.39 9.91 13.54
C LYS A 577 11.72 9.35 14.79
N CYS A 578 11.72 8.04 14.98
CA CYS A 578 11.16 7.45 16.19
C CYS A 578 11.99 7.80 17.43
N TRP A 579 13.32 7.75 17.30
CA TRP A 579 14.23 8.07 18.40
C TRP A 579 14.36 9.56 18.67
N GLY A 580 14.16 10.41 17.67
CA GLY A 580 14.11 11.87 17.84
C GLY A 580 13.09 12.31 18.90
N TRP A 581 12.03 11.55 19.11
CA TRP A 581 11.05 11.85 20.16
C TRP A 581 11.57 11.61 21.56
N PHE A 582 12.51 10.69 21.74
CA PHE A 582 13.11 10.41 23.03
C PHE A 582 14.25 11.37 23.37
N LYS A 583 14.88 11.97 22.34
CA LYS A 583 16.06 12.83 22.53
C LYS A 583 15.76 14.01 23.47
N GLY A 584 14.69 14.74 23.23
CA GLY A 584 14.28 15.86 24.07
C GLY A 584 13.95 15.44 25.51
N PRO A 585 12.99 14.52 25.71
CA PRO A 585 12.66 14.04 27.06
C PRO A 585 13.83 13.42 27.82
N LEU A 586 14.68 12.63 27.18
CA LEU A 586 15.89 12.06 27.80
C LEU A 586 16.88 13.14 28.19
N ARG A 587 17.09 14.15 27.34
CA ARG A 587 17.91 15.29 27.64
C ARG A 587 17.39 16.05 28.88
N ASN A 588 16.10 16.40 28.87
CA ASN A 588 15.49 17.12 29.98
C ASN A 588 15.59 16.34 31.32
N ALA A 589 15.35 15.03 31.29
CA ALA A 589 15.48 14.17 32.47
C ALA A 589 16.95 14.07 32.95
N ALA A 590 17.90 14.01 32.00
CA ALA A 590 19.32 13.99 32.31
C ALA A 590 19.77 15.35 32.92
N GLU A 591 19.33 16.46 32.35
CA GLU A 591 19.58 17.84 32.87
C GLU A 591 19.00 18.03 34.29
N ALA A 592 17.74 17.57 34.50
CA ALA A 592 17.13 17.68 35.83
C ALA A 592 17.92 16.87 36.87
N ARG A 593 18.36 15.66 36.55
CA ARG A 593 19.14 14.81 37.46
C ARG A 593 20.53 15.36 37.71
N TRP A 594 21.20 15.88 36.68
CA TRP A 594 22.50 16.53 36.80
C TRP A 594 22.42 17.77 37.70
N THR A 595 21.41 18.62 37.47
CA THR A 595 21.16 19.83 38.26
C THR A 595 20.88 19.53 39.73
N GLU A 596 20.08 18.50 40.01
CA GLU A 596 19.78 18.05 41.38
C GLU A 596 21.05 17.64 42.13
N LEU A 597 21.94 16.87 41.47
CA LEU A 597 23.21 16.46 42.07
C LEU A 597 24.09 17.65 42.39
N HIS A 598 24.22 18.62 41.47
CA HIS A 598 25.05 19.82 41.69
C HIS A 598 24.45 20.81 42.67
N ARG A 599 23.15 20.78 42.91
CA ARG A 599 22.48 21.54 43.96
C ARG A 599 22.71 20.96 45.37
N THR A 600 22.88 19.65 45.46
CA THR A 600 22.88 18.90 46.75
C THR A 600 24.29 18.50 47.21
N LEU A 601 25.27 18.44 46.29
CA LEU A 601 26.63 17.97 46.54
C LEU A 601 27.67 18.97 46.05
N PRO A 602 28.91 18.96 46.63
CA PRO A 602 30.03 19.67 46.06
C PRO A 602 30.31 19.25 44.61
N ALA A 603 30.75 20.17 43.75
CA ALA A 603 30.86 19.96 42.30
C ALA A 603 31.62 18.67 41.91
N ALA A 604 32.80 18.43 42.52
CA ALA A 604 33.59 17.22 42.24
C ALA A 604 32.87 15.91 42.63
N GLU A 605 32.09 15.93 43.69
CA GLU A 605 31.31 14.78 44.15
C GLU A 605 30.06 14.60 43.29
N ALA A 606 29.41 15.70 42.87
CA ALA A 606 28.31 15.70 41.96
C ALA A 606 28.70 15.11 40.60
N ASP A 607 29.84 15.50 40.03
CA ASP A 607 30.38 14.96 38.77
C ASP A 607 30.71 13.48 38.84
N ALA A 608 31.32 13.04 39.95
CA ALA A 608 31.60 11.61 40.18
C ALA A 608 30.32 10.80 40.28
N LYS A 609 29.32 11.32 41.02
CA LYS A 609 28.01 10.68 41.15
C LYS A 609 27.24 10.64 39.84
N TRP A 610 27.30 11.73 39.05
CA TRP A 610 26.68 11.77 37.72
C TRP A 610 27.25 10.71 36.80
N LYS A 611 28.58 10.55 36.74
CA LYS A 611 29.21 9.49 35.92
C LYS A 611 28.71 8.09 36.30
N THR A 612 28.50 7.83 37.60
CA THR A 612 27.93 6.58 38.09
C THR A 612 26.47 6.43 37.63
N VAL A 613 25.63 7.45 37.88
CA VAL A 613 24.21 7.43 37.48
C VAL A 613 24.06 7.24 35.97
N ALA A 614 24.80 7.98 35.17
CA ALA A 614 24.74 7.87 33.71
C ALA A 614 25.20 6.49 33.19
N GLY A 615 26.18 5.87 33.85
CA GLY A 615 26.66 4.53 33.54
C GLY A 615 25.67 3.46 33.96
N GLU A 616 25.19 3.48 35.20
CA GLU A 616 24.25 2.49 35.76
C GLU A 616 22.88 2.55 35.04
N SER A 617 22.36 3.73 34.75
CA SER A 617 21.12 3.91 33.99
C SER A 617 21.24 3.45 32.52
N GLY A 618 22.45 3.32 32.00
CA GLY A 618 22.71 2.97 30.62
C GLY A 618 22.64 4.17 29.66
N LEU A 619 22.51 5.40 30.16
CA LEU A 619 22.45 6.62 29.35
C LEU A 619 23.68 6.78 28.45
N THR A 620 24.89 6.57 28.97
CA THR A 620 26.13 6.67 28.21
C THR A 620 26.10 5.74 26.98
N ARG A 621 25.77 4.46 27.17
CA ARG A 621 25.65 3.49 26.07
C ARG A 621 24.58 3.87 25.06
N TRP A 622 23.47 4.46 25.52
CA TRP A 622 22.38 4.92 24.65
C TRP A 622 22.83 6.11 23.79
N LEU A 623 23.51 7.10 24.38
CA LEU A 623 24.04 8.27 23.65
C LEU A 623 25.07 7.86 22.60
N GLU A 624 26.00 6.97 22.94
CA GLU A 624 27.00 6.42 22.01
C GLU A 624 26.33 5.70 20.82
N ARG A 625 25.40 4.79 21.11
CA ARG A 625 24.67 4.03 20.08
C ARG A 625 23.90 4.93 19.11
N ARG A 626 23.34 6.06 19.61
CA ARG A 626 22.54 7.01 18.81
C ARG A 626 23.35 8.17 18.26
N LYS A 627 24.64 8.27 18.57
CA LYS A 627 25.50 9.39 18.21
C LYS A 627 24.90 10.74 18.65
N TRP A 628 24.36 10.76 19.87
CA TRP A 628 23.82 11.96 20.48
C TRP A 628 24.79 12.53 21.52
N GLU A 629 24.86 13.86 21.59
CA GLU A 629 25.63 14.60 22.60
C GLU A 629 24.66 15.45 23.44
N PHE A 630 24.81 15.37 24.75
CA PHE A 630 24.13 16.22 25.72
C PHE A 630 25.18 17.04 26.47
N ASN A 631 25.29 18.30 26.15
CA ASN A 631 26.22 19.23 26.82
C ASN A 631 25.59 19.75 28.14
N LEU A 632 25.59 18.90 29.18
CA LEU A 632 24.94 19.21 30.45
C LEU A 632 25.68 20.30 31.26
N SER A 633 26.97 20.51 30.99
CA SER A 633 27.82 21.51 31.68
C SER A 633 27.63 22.95 31.18
N GLU A 634 26.86 23.18 30.12
CA GLU A 634 26.66 24.53 29.55
C GLU A 634 25.41 25.27 30.10
N HIS A 635 24.67 24.66 31.01
CA HIS A 635 23.54 25.30 31.68
C HIS A 635 23.93 25.70 33.12
N PRO A 636 23.81 27.01 33.50
CA PRO A 636 24.14 27.50 34.83
C PRO A 636 23.19 26.99 35.93
#